data_440add400167c9e88c3186ddb5d566f6
#
_entry.id   440add400167c9e88c3186ddb5d566f6
#
_cell.length_a   1.000
_cell.length_b   1.000
_cell.length_c   1.000
_cell.angle_alpha   90.00
_cell.angle_beta   90.00
_cell.angle_gamma   90.00
#
_symmetry.space_group_name_H-M   'P 1'
#
loop_
_entity.id
_entity.type
_entity.pdbx_description
1 polymer ?
#
loop_
_entity_poly.entity_id
_entity_poly.type
_entity_poly.pdbx_seq_one_letter_code
_entity_poly.pdbx_strand_id
1 'polypeptide(L)'
;MAPIFDLLQRRKGRFVLWSPASQSVPRLILGTFKATPSPGAVTTLFTGDLSQTQNGLWELASDTIQPPLQNDKVYHYWFEVDNTYPTSTGSGKIKITDPLAYTVDYRQFADQPRAASMQPPAVIKFRDGKLWPCDIDGTEVERVPDPVQSQVPPNNQMVIYELPASWAKSGPNGKQIDRGTFADVQALFDKATPGVRFSSISAVRKEAIVADLGINALELLPIADSKYQDQWGYSTAHYFAPDADLGSTASLVDLIQTITPSTRLILDTVMAFGHDPYIYAAFMQFHLVALDPDHPNDPLQKFAEPGNADSYTSHNQGPRNPYGGSLWRYIKNPQQTYDPQTGQASLKHPPSWSFHRAHLHRWLLDFGVSGLRLDSINNVANYNFIKYYKDYAWQLHQARGGSTNKFIVIGEELSVPKDLLTSGTLNALWNEPFQGRIRAAIVGEAADGDNFEWTVRKMVDCTLDGYTDGAQAVNYITSHDVEGNRKERLYNFLSNCKVSDIERRAKLAFACFLTAVGIPMIFAGEEFCDQMDLDISEKQSDPVNYERKSDDWRTRVFNYVATLVDLRKNCPALGVDDTSFIHVDQSRGGKIMAWVRGTTNPVVVVANFTDQDTPGAQYFVPNWPDRDRNDWREITQNRAVPAAWVGKEPLMHWEAKVYTCWKAGAVNGQTNGVNGTHSG
;
A
#
# COMPACT_ATOMS: atom_id res chain seq x y z
N MET A 1 2.41 23.79 11.10
CA MET A 1 2.37 23.11 12.42
C MET A 1 1.35 21.99 12.33
N ALA A 2 1.71 20.80 12.78
CA ALA A 2 0.78 19.66 12.73
C ALA A 2 -0.44 19.92 13.61
N PRO A 3 -1.64 19.45 13.20
CA PRO A 3 -2.83 19.52 14.05
C PRO A 3 -2.59 18.83 15.39
N ILE A 4 -3.03 19.47 16.47
CA ILE A 4 -2.99 18.87 17.81
C ILE A 4 -4.09 17.81 17.90
N PHE A 5 -3.78 16.68 18.55
CA PHE A 5 -4.73 15.62 18.85
C PHE A 5 -4.72 15.39 20.37
N ASP A 6 -5.76 15.85 21.08
CA ASP A 6 -5.78 15.94 22.55
C ASP A 6 -5.52 14.59 23.22
N LEU A 7 -6.17 13.52 22.75
CA LEU A 7 -5.99 12.16 23.26
C LEU A 7 -4.51 11.72 23.25
N LEU A 8 -3.79 12.01 22.15
CA LEU A 8 -2.37 11.64 22.03
C LEU A 8 -1.46 12.48 22.92
N GLN A 9 -1.83 13.74 23.21
CA GLN A 9 -1.06 14.59 24.12
C GLN A 9 -1.22 14.13 25.58
N ARG A 10 -2.42 13.71 25.98
CA ARG A 10 -2.70 13.21 27.33
C ARG A 10 -1.86 11.97 27.67
N ARG A 11 -1.64 11.09 26.69
CA ARG A 11 -0.86 9.86 26.85
C ARG A 11 0.61 10.07 27.24
N LYS A 12 1.15 11.27 27.09
CA LYS A 12 2.54 11.57 27.47
C LYS A 12 2.80 11.51 28.98
N GLY A 13 1.77 11.71 29.79
CA GLY A 13 1.89 11.68 31.26
C GLY A 13 0.87 10.78 31.95
N ARG A 14 0.03 10.11 31.19
CA ARG A 14 -1.10 9.33 31.70
C ARG A 14 -1.30 8.05 30.94
N PHE A 15 -1.76 7.02 31.61
CA PHE A 15 -2.39 5.88 30.98
C PHE A 15 -3.82 6.27 30.66
N VAL A 16 -4.21 6.19 29.41
CA VAL A 16 -5.47 6.73 28.91
C VAL A 16 -6.22 5.67 28.15
N LEU A 17 -7.47 5.43 28.50
CA LEU A 17 -8.41 4.58 27.81
C LEU A 17 -9.60 5.39 27.32
N TRP A 18 -9.83 5.44 26.03
CA TRP A 18 -11.03 5.98 25.44
C TRP A 18 -12.06 4.85 25.22
N SER A 19 -12.97 4.69 26.17
CA SER A 19 -13.97 3.62 26.18
C SER A 19 -15.35 4.18 26.51
N PRO A 20 -16.13 4.61 25.48
CA PRO A 20 -17.43 5.23 25.69
C PRO A 20 -18.48 4.31 26.32
N ALA A 21 -18.29 3.00 26.20
CA ALA A 21 -19.28 2.00 26.62
C ALA A 21 -18.95 1.32 27.96
N SER A 22 -17.91 1.75 28.69
CA SER A 22 -17.58 1.15 29.98
C SER A 22 -18.72 1.36 30.99
N GLN A 23 -19.30 0.26 31.45
CA GLN A 23 -20.35 0.24 32.48
C GLN A 23 -19.75 0.22 33.88
N SER A 24 -18.55 -0.34 34.02
CA SER A 24 -17.79 -0.35 35.27
C SER A 24 -16.44 0.36 35.10
N VAL A 25 -15.84 0.75 36.20
CA VAL A 25 -14.54 1.44 36.21
C VAL A 25 -13.46 0.52 35.59
N PRO A 26 -12.80 0.94 34.50
CA PRO A 26 -11.66 0.22 33.95
C PRO A 26 -10.45 0.26 34.91
N ARG A 27 -9.58 -0.75 34.84
CA ARG A 27 -8.39 -0.84 35.66
C ARG A 27 -7.15 -0.91 34.79
N LEU A 28 -6.08 -0.26 35.20
CA LEU A 28 -4.73 -0.45 34.68
C LEU A 28 -4.10 -1.67 35.36
N ILE A 29 -3.52 -2.59 34.55
CA ILE A 29 -2.64 -3.65 35.03
C ILE A 29 -1.27 -3.37 34.45
N LEU A 30 -0.29 -3.09 35.29
CA LEU A 30 1.06 -2.68 34.90
C LEU A 30 2.09 -3.64 35.50
N GLY A 31 3.10 -3.99 34.70
CA GLY A 31 4.15 -4.90 35.13
C GLY A 31 5.44 -4.76 34.35
N THR A 32 6.33 -5.70 34.57
CA THR A 32 7.59 -5.85 33.84
C THR A 32 7.73 -7.26 33.30
N PHE A 33 8.23 -7.37 32.08
CA PHE A 33 8.45 -8.66 31.44
C PHE A 33 9.69 -9.33 32.03
N LYS A 34 9.58 -10.65 32.29
CA LYS A 34 10.68 -11.54 32.66
C LYS A 34 10.75 -12.67 31.63
N ALA A 35 11.92 -12.84 31.02
CA ALA A 35 12.12 -13.83 29.97
C ALA A 35 12.19 -15.27 30.51
N THR A 36 12.46 -15.46 31.80
CA THR A 36 12.62 -16.78 32.42
C THR A 36 11.60 -17.01 33.52
N PRO A 37 10.98 -18.22 33.59
CA PRO A 37 11.12 -19.34 32.64
C PRO A 37 10.47 -19.04 31.29
N SER A 38 10.91 -19.76 30.22
CA SER A 38 10.28 -19.68 28.90
C SER A 38 8.92 -20.41 28.91
N PRO A 39 7.86 -19.88 28.21
CA PRO A 39 7.82 -18.61 27.55
C PRO A 39 7.83 -17.47 28.56
N GLY A 40 8.48 -16.41 28.52
CA GLY A 40 8.49 -15.35 29.53
C GLY A 40 7.09 -14.88 29.96
N ALA A 41 7.01 -14.11 30.99
CA ALA A 41 5.76 -13.57 31.52
C ALA A 41 5.91 -12.15 32.07
N VAL A 42 4.80 -11.40 32.04
CA VAL A 42 4.73 -10.10 32.72
C VAL A 42 4.40 -10.31 34.18
N THR A 43 5.32 -9.87 35.06
CA THR A 43 5.10 -9.82 36.50
C THR A 43 4.38 -8.53 36.82
N THR A 44 3.15 -8.62 37.33
CA THR A 44 2.35 -7.45 37.74
C THR A 44 3.01 -6.73 38.90
N LEU A 45 3.17 -5.42 38.78
CA LEU A 45 3.70 -4.53 39.81
C LEU A 45 2.62 -3.66 40.42
N PHE A 46 1.62 -3.30 39.61
CA PHE A 46 0.55 -2.39 40.02
C PHE A 46 -0.76 -2.79 39.34
N THR A 47 -1.85 -2.63 40.06
CA THR A 47 -3.22 -2.68 39.52
C THR A 47 -4.02 -1.56 40.20
N GLY A 48 -4.66 -0.74 39.41
CA GLY A 48 -5.42 0.40 39.95
C GLY A 48 -6.52 0.87 39.01
N ASP A 49 -7.55 1.45 39.62
CA ASP A 49 -8.72 1.95 38.90
C ASP A 49 -8.38 3.26 38.16
N LEU A 50 -8.91 3.42 36.95
CA LEU A 50 -8.85 4.67 36.21
C LEU A 50 -9.96 5.61 36.71
N SER A 51 -9.72 6.92 36.61
CA SER A 51 -10.72 7.93 36.88
C SER A 51 -11.37 8.41 35.59
N GLN A 52 -12.68 8.51 35.57
CA GLN A 52 -13.39 9.11 34.47
C GLN A 52 -13.24 10.64 34.51
N THR A 53 -12.52 11.20 33.53
CA THR A 53 -12.29 12.66 33.44
C THR A 53 -13.29 13.34 32.51
N GLN A 54 -13.79 12.61 31.51
CA GLN A 54 -14.89 13.02 30.67
C GLN A 54 -15.71 11.77 30.26
N ASN A 55 -16.89 11.96 29.72
CA ASN A 55 -17.72 10.84 29.26
C ASN A 55 -16.96 9.99 28.23
N GLY A 56 -16.67 8.76 28.59
CA GLY A 56 -15.88 7.81 27.77
C GLY A 56 -14.38 7.97 27.81
N LEU A 57 -13.85 8.93 28.57
CA LEU A 57 -12.40 9.11 28.76
C LEU A 57 -12.00 8.72 30.18
N TRP A 58 -11.12 7.74 30.29
CA TRP A 58 -10.62 7.18 31.54
C TRP A 58 -9.11 7.36 31.64
N GLU A 59 -8.62 7.85 32.75
CA GLU A 59 -7.20 8.21 32.91
C GLU A 59 -6.64 7.81 34.25
N LEU A 60 -5.34 7.49 34.28
CA LEU A 60 -4.53 7.37 35.49
C LEU A 60 -3.19 8.08 35.28
N ALA A 61 -2.89 9.08 36.10
CA ALA A 61 -1.62 9.80 36.00
C ALA A 61 -0.45 8.91 36.41
N SER A 62 0.65 8.96 35.66
CA SER A 62 1.81 8.10 35.88
C SER A 62 2.52 8.36 37.21
N ASP A 63 2.43 9.57 37.72
CA ASP A 63 3.01 9.99 39.00
C ASP A 63 2.22 9.52 40.24
N THR A 64 0.99 9.03 40.05
CA THR A 64 0.15 8.50 41.13
C THR A 64 0.38 7.00 41.39
N ILE A 65 1.16 6.34 40.56
CA ILE A 65 1.42 4.89 40.65
C ILE A 65 2.36 4.58 41.81
N GLN A 66 2.00 3.56 42.60
CA GLN A 66 2.81 3.08 43.72
C GLN A 66 3.12 1.59 43.60
N PRO A 67 4.38 1.18 43.73
CA PRO A 67 5.57 2.02 43.89
C PRO A 67 5.83 2.92 42.67
N PRO A 68 6.52 4.06 42.85
CA PRO A 68 6.78 4.99 41.75
C PRO A 68 7.49 4.32 40.55
N LEU A 69 7.12 4.76 39.37
CA LEU A 69 7.77 4.31 38.14
C LEU A 69 9.25 4.70 38.15
N GLN A 70 10.13 3.79 37.76
CA GLN A 70 11.56 3.99 37.72
C GLN A 70 11.97 4.60 36.40
N ASN A 71 12.87 5.58 36.41
CA ASN A 71 13.38 6.23 35.22
C ASN A 71 14.11 5.21 34.30
N ASP A 72 13.98 5.40 32.99
CA ASP A 72 14.53 4.55 31.93
C ASP A 72 14.07 3.09 31.95
N LYS A 73 13.02 2.77 32.65
CA LYS A 73 12.48 1.42 32.74
C LYS A 73 11.34 1.18 31.76
N VAL A 74 11.35 0.00 31.13
CA VAL A 74 10.29 -0.51 30.25
C VAL A 74 9.20 -1.18 31.07
N TYR A 75 7.97 -0.82 30.78
CA TYR A 75 6.79 -1.37 31.41
C TYR A 75 5.86 -1.97 30.37
N HIS A 76 5.13 -3.00 30.82
CA HIS A 76 4.12 -3.72 30.05
C HIS A 76 2.78 -3.53 30.72
N TYR A 77 1.71 -3.24 29.97
CA TYR A 77 0.43 -2.96 30.58
C TYR A 77 -0.76 -3.39 29.73
N TRP A 78 -1.88 -3.54 30.40
CA TRP A 78 -3.21 -3.79 29.83
C TRP A 78 -4.22 -2.90 30.53
N PHE A 79 -5.38 -2.77 29.91
CA PHE A 79 -6.59 -2.34 30.60
C PHE A 79 -7.48 -3.56 30.88
N GLU A 80 -8.04 -3.63 32.07
CA GLU A 80 -9.10 -4.57 32.43
C GLU A 80 -10.43 -3.86 32.30
N VAL A 81 -11.32 -4.36 31.43
CA VAL A 81 -12.60 -3.77 31.04
C VAL A 81 -13.72 -4.79 31.06
N ASP A 82 -14.95 -4.33 31.00
CA ASP A 82 -16.09 -5.22 30.75
C ASP A 82 -15.99 -5.76 29.32
N ASN A 83 -16.22 -7.07 29.14
CA ASN A 83 -16.27 -7.64 27.80
C ASN A 83 -17.61 -7.32 27.15
N THR A 84 -17.62 -6.37 26.22
CA THR A 84 -18.82 -5.94 25.48
C THR A 84 -19.00 -6.68 24.15
N TYR A 85 -18.13 -7.65 23.84
CA TYR A 85 -18.23 -8.39 22.58
C TYR A 85 -19.52 -9.22 22.55
N PRO A 86 -20.37 -9.06 21.50
CA PRO A 86 -21.73 -9.59 21.48
C PRO A 86 -21.88 -11.11 21.64
N THR A 87 -20.86 -11.87 21.22
CA THR A 87 -20.88 -13.33 21.32
C THR A 87 -20.18 -13.84 22.59
N SER A 88 -19.72 -12.94 23.46
CA SER A 88 -19.15 -13.34 24.72
C SER A 88 -20.18 -14.02 25.61
N THR A 89 -19.89 -15.22 26.07
CA THR A 89 -20.73 -16.01 26.97
C THR A 89 -20.51 -15.66 28.44
N GLY A 90 -19.52 -14.80 28.75
CA GLY A 90 -19.11 -14.45 30.09
C GLY A 90 -19.48 -13.03 30.49
N SER A 91 -20.12 -12.87 31.63
CA SER A 91 -20.33 -11.58 32.34
C SER A 91 -19.05 -11.21 33.13
N GLY A 92 -17.90 -11.21 32.47
CA GLY A 92 -16.62 -11.02 33.16
C GLY A 92 -15.83 -9.85 32.63
N LYS A 93 -14.85 -9.44 33.42
CA LYS A 93 -13.82 -8.52 32.96
C LYS A 93 -12.79 -9.26 32.10
N ILE A 94 -12.30 -8.56 31.09
CA ILE A 94 -11.25 -9.05 30.19
C ILE A 94 -10.07 -8.06 30.20
N LYS A 95 -8.85 -8.60 30.13
CA LYS A 95 -7.68 -7.79 29.85
C LYS A 95 -7.61 -7.50 28.35
N ILE A 96 -7.50 -6.26 27.97
CA ILE A 96 -7.30 -5.83 26.59
C ILE A 96 -5.96 -5.10 26.44
N THR A 97 -5.35 -5.23 25.28
CA THR A 97 -4.27 -4.34 24.86
C THR A 97 -4.77 -2.90 24.83
N ASP A 98 -3.92 -1.93 25.07
CA ASP A 98 -4.28 -0.53 24.81
C ASP A 98 -4.59 -0.35 23.31
N PRO A 99 -5.80 0.11 22.95
CA PRO A 99 -6.17 0.35 21.54
C PRO A 99 -5.23 1.32 20.79
N LEU A 100 -4.47 2.12 21.54
CA LEU A 100 -3.54 3.12 21.02
C LEU A 100 -2.07 2.72 21.25
N ALA A 101 -1.79 1.45 21.49
CA ALA A 101 -0.43 0.94 21.73
C ALA A 101 0.46 1.16 20.49
N TYR A 102 1.63 1.75 20.70
CA TYR A 102 2.65 1.95 19.66
C TYR A 102 3.56 0.73 19.48
N THR A 103 3.56 -0.16 20.46
CA THR A 103 4.29 -1.42 20.49
C THR A 103 3.52 -2.43 21.31
N VAL A 104 3.45 -3.66 20.83
CA VAL A 104 2.84 -4.81 21.52
C VAL A 104 3.85 -5.94 21.67
N ASP A 105 3.73 -6.72 22.76
CA ASP A 105 4.71 -7.77 23.07
C ASP A 105 4.06 -9.16 23.12
N TYR A 106 4.37 -9.98 22.11
CA TYR A 106 3.85 -11.35 22.01
C TYR A 106 4.74 -12.41 22.69
N ARG A 107 5.88 -12.04 23.29
CA ARG A 107 6.84 -13.01 23.85
C ARG A 107 6.23 -13.96 24.88
N GLN A 108 5.21 -13.50 25.65
CA GLN A 108 4.51 -14.41 26.58
C GLN A 108 3.63 -15.47 25.90
N PHE A 109 3.39 -15.34 24.59
CA PHE A 109 2.59 -16.26 23.77
C PHE A 109 3.43 -17.01 22.75
N ALA A 110 4.76 -16.99 22.87
CA ALA A 110 5.68 -17.51 21.85
C ALA A 110 5.45 -18.99 21.49
N ASP A 111 4.90 -19.77 22.43
CA ASP A 111 4.62 -21.20 22.22
C ASP A 111 3.20 -21.49 21.70
N GLN A 112 2.45 -20.43 21.35
CA GLN A 112 1.05 -20.55 20.92
C GLN A 112 0.86 -19.91 19.55
N PRO A 113 0.07 -20.54 18.67
CA PRO A 113 -0.36 -19.87 17.43
C PRO A 113 -1.19 -18.63 17.78
N ARG A 114 -1.02 -17.55 17.05
CA ARG A 114 -1.85 -16.35 17.27
C ARG A 114 -3.34 -16.66 17.15
N ALA A 115 -4.10 -16.16 18.09
CA ALA A 115 -5.56 -16.28 18.12
C ALA A 115 -6.20 -14.88 18.29
N ALA A 116 -7.41 -14.73 17.80
CA ALA A 116 -8.18 -13.47 17.88
C ALA A 116 -8.36 -12.96 19.31
N SER A 117 -8.41 -13.88 20.28
CA SER A 117 -8.60 -13.56 21.69
C SER A 117 -7.31 -13.18 22.41
N MET A 118 -6.16 -13.31 21.77
CA MET A 118 -4.90 -12.91 22.38
C MET A 118 -4.85 -11.39 22.52
N GLN A 119 -4.51 -10.98 23.73
CA GLN A 119 -4.33 -9.57 24.07
C GLN A 119 -2.90 -9.38 24.59
N PRO A 120 -1.92 -9.11 23.71
CA PRO A 120 -0.55 -8.85 24.13
C PRO A 120 -0.49 -7.57 24.97
N PRO A 121 0.45 -7.45 25.92
CA PRO A 121 0.63 -6.19 26.63
C PRO A 121 1.11 -5.10 25.68
N ALA A 122 0.62 -3.89 25.89
CA ALA A 122 1.22 -2.69 25.35
C ALA A 122 2.55 -2.40 26.06
N VAL A 123 3.51 -1.83 25.35
CA VAL A 123 4.85 -1.51 25.86
C VAL A 123 5.04 0.00 25.94
N ILE A 124 5.63 0.45 27.03
CA ILE A 124 5.93 1.86 27.27
C ILE A 124 7.17 2.03 28.14
N LYS A 125 7.96 3.06 27.90
CA LYS A 125 9.11 3.43 28.72
C LYS A 125 8.77 4.66 29.58
N PHE A 126 9.13 4.63 30.83
CA PHE A 126 9.03 5.81 31.68
C PHE A 126 10.37 6.52 31.75
N ARG A 127 10.41 7.80 31.40
CA ARG A 127 11.61 8.64 31.45
C ARG A 127 11.23 10.11 31.71
N ASP A 128 11.95 10.73 32.64
CA ASP A 128 11.81 12.17 32.98
C ASP A 128 10.36 12.59 33.25
N GLY A 129 9.64 11.78 34.03
CA GLY A 129 8.25 12.03 34.38
C GLY A 129 7.23 11.81 33.24
N LYS A 130 7.64 11.22 32.12
CA LYS A 130 6.79 11.01 30.94
C LYS A 130 6.79 9.56 30.49
N LEU A 131 5.74 9.21 29.78
CA LEU A 131 5.58 7.93 29.10
C LEU A 131 6.03 8.08 27.63
N TRP A 132 7.04 7.30 27.24
CA TRP A 132 7.63 7.33 25.91
C TRP A 132 7.38 6.03 25.15
N PRO A 133 6.97 6.10 23.87
CA PRO A 133 6.97 4.94 22.99
C PRO A 133 8.37 4.33 22.89
N CYS A 134 8.46 3.02 22.97
CA CYS A 134 9.71 2.29 22.77
C CYS A 134 9.44 0.90 22.22
N ASP A 135 10.46 0.26 21.67
CA ASP A 135 10.44 -1.17 21.34
C ASP A 135 10.50 -2.03 22.61
N ILE A 136 10.29 -3.33 22.48
CA ILE A 136 10.22 -4.28 23.61
C ILE A 136 11.53 -4.37 24.41
N ASP A 137 12.65 -3.98 23.84
CA ASP A 137 13.96 -3.88 24.49
C ASP A 137 14.23 -2.50 25.13
N GLY A 138 13.31 -1.56 24.95
CA GLY A 138 13.42 -0.20 25.47
C GLY A 138 14.08 0.79 24.50
N THR A 139 14.41 0.38 23.30
CA THR A 139 14.90 1.27 22.25
C THR A 139 13.82 2.31 21.93
N GLU A 140 14.14 3.57 22.08
CA GLU A 140 13.31 4.69 21.64
C GLU A 140 13.63 5.02 20.20
N VAL A 141 12.59 5.22 19.41
CA VAL A 141 12.75 5.52 18.00
C VAL A 141 12.38 6.96 17.75
N GLU A 142 13.32 7.70 17.20
CA GLU A 142 13.09 9.08 16.79
C GLU A 142 12.20 9.13 15.53
N ARG A 143 11.52 10.27 15.39
CA ARG A 143 10.76 10.57 14.18
C ARG A 143 11.70 10.50 12.96
N VAL A 144 11.26 9.83 11.91
CA VAL A 144 11.99 9.82 10.64
C VAL A 144 12.13 11.26 10.12
N PRO A 145 13.32 11.68 9.66
CA PRO A 145 13.53 13.01 9.08
C PRO A 145 12.57 13.30 7.92
N ASP A 146 12.22 14.57 7.76
CA ASP A 146 11.37 14.97 6.63
C ASP A 146 12.12 14.77 5.30
N PRO A 147 11.48 14.20 4.27
CA PRO A 147 12.13 13.94 2.99
C PRO A 147 12.47 15.25 2.28
N VAL A 148 13.59 15.25 1.55
CA VAL A 148 13.96 16.36 0.68
C VAL A 148 13.00 16.38 -0.51
N GLN A 149 12.07 17.33 -0.53
CA GLN A 149 10.98 17.37 -1.51
C GLN A 149 11.44 17.42 -2.98
N SER A 150 12.62 17.94 -3.27
CA SER A 150 13.16 17.93 -4.63
C SER A 150 13.61 16.55 -5.12
N GLN A 151 13.83 15.61 -4.22
CA GLN A 151 14.33 14.27 -4.53
C GLN A 151 13.23 13.23 -4.73
N VAL A 152 12.04 13.47 -4.17
CA VAL A 152 10.92 12.53 -4.33
C VAL A 152 10.08 12.87 -5.57
N PRO A 153 9.54 11.87 -6.30
CA PRO A 153 8.81 12.09 -7.54
C PRO A 153 7.45 12.74 -7.31
N PRO A 154 6.93 13.52 -8.26
CA PRO A 154 5.52 13.89 -8.32
C PRO A 154 4.66 12.67 -8.69
N ASN A 155 3.34 12.76 -8.43
CA ASN A 155 2.43 11.63 -8.62
C ASN A 155 2.45 11.06 -10.04
N ASN A 156 2.49 11.91 -11.06
CA ASN A 156 2.48 11.51 -12.48
C ASN A 156 3.79 10.88 -12.99
N GLN A 157 4.86 10.91 -12.19
CA GLN A 157 6.16 10.28 -12.50
C GLN A 157 6.50 9.12 -11.57
N MET A 158 5.55 8.68 -10.73
CA MET A 158 5.75 7.50 -9.92
C MET A 158 5.75 6.23 -10.76
N VAL A 159 6.58 5.29 -10.32
CA VAL A 159 6.51 3.87 -10.63
C VAL A 159 6.42 3.16 -9.29
N ILE A 160 5.24 2.64 -8.99
CA ILE A 160 4.96 1.96 -7.73
C ILE A 160 5.42 0.50 -7.82
N TYR A 161 6.01 0.00 -6.75
CA TYR A 161 6.28 -1.41 -6.53
C TYR A 161 5.44 -1.88 -5.37
N GLU A 162 4.43 -2.70 -5.64
CA GLU A 162 3.56 -3.31 -4.63
C GLU A 162 4.25 -4.53 -4.06
N LEU A 163 4.46 -4.55 -2.74
CA LEU A 163 5.18 -5.60 -2.05
C LEU A 163 4.47 -6.01 -0.75
N PRO A 164 4.09 -7.29 -0.60
CA PRO A 164 3.79 -7.83 0.71
C PRO A 164 5.05 -7.81 1.57
N ALA A 165 5.08 -7.09 2.69
CA ALA A 165 6.25 -7.07 3.58
C ALA A 165 6.58 -8.48 4.12
N SER A 166 5.56 -9.32 4.21
CA SER A 166 5.66 -10.73 4.60
C SER A 166 5.90 -11.68 3.42
N TRP A 167 6.38 -11.18 2.26
CA TRP A 167 6.72 -12.07 1.14
C TRP A 167 7.61 -13.21 1.63
N ALA A 168 7.38 -14.41 1.11
CA ALA A 168 7.92 -15.61 1.67
C ALA A 168 8.72 -16.39 0.63
N LYS A 169 9.71 -17.17 1.08
CA LYS A 169 10.40 -18.16 0.26
C LYS A 169 9.77 -19.53 0.47
N SER A 170 9.47 -20.26 -0.60
CA SER A 170 9.07 -21.65 -0.48
C SER A 170 10.20 -22.46 0.17
N GLY A 171 9.87 -23.21 1.24
CA GLY A 171 10.81 -24.16 1.83
C GLY A 171 11.17 -25.28 0.84
N PRO A 172 12.20 -26.08 1.14
CA PRO A 172 12.74 -27.10 0.24
C PRO A 172 11.74 -28.16 -0.21
N ASN A 173 10.57 -28.23 0.38
CA ASN A 173 9.49 -29.17 0.02
C ASN A 173 8.21 -28.47 -0.47
N GLY A 174 8.25 -27.19 -0.80
CA GLY A 174 7.09 -26.43 -1.28
C GLY A 174 5.97 -26.24 -0.25
N LYS A 175 6.18 -26.58 1.01
CA LYS A 175 5.14 -26.57 2.04
C LYS A 175 5.40 -25.63 3.22
N GLN A 176 6.57 -25.03 3.30
CA GLN A 176 6.90 -24.09 4.37
C GLN A 176 7.18 -22.72 3.77
N ILE A 177 6.36 -21.77 4.16
CA ILE A 177 6.49 -20.37 3.79
C ILE A 177 7.28 -19.71 4.93
N ASP A 178 8.53 -19.29 4.65
CA ASP A 178 9.25 -18.38 5.52
C ASP A 178 8.79 -16.95 5.22
N ARG A 179 8.76 -16.08 6.23
CA ARG A 179 8.28 -14.70 6.10
C ARG A 179 9.42 -13.71 6.01
N GLY A 180 9.22 -12.72 5.17
CA GLY A 180 10.07 -11.54 5.16
C GLY A 180 9.88 -10.68 6.42
N THR A 181 10.87 -9.83 6.68
CA THR A 181 10.87 -8.83 7.74
C THR A 181 11.19 -7.45 7.13
N PHE A 182 11.07 -6.38 7.91
CA PHE A 182 11.50 -5.05 7.47
C PHE A 182 12.96 -5.04 7.01
N ALA A 183 13.85 -5.79 7.68
CA ALA A 183 15.25 -5.93 7.26
C ALA A 183 15.39 -6.69 5.94
N ASP A 184 14.55 -7.68 5.68
CA ASP A 184 14.54 -8.39 4.39
C ASP A 184 14.05 -7.49 3.26
N VAL A 185 13.03 -6.67 3.50
CA VAL A 185 12.59 -5.63 2.55
C VAL A 185 13.72 -4.62 2.30
N GLN A 186 14.40 -4.17 3.36
CA GLN A 186 15.56 -3.27 3.24
C GLN A 186 16.67 -3.87 2.37
N ALA A 187 16.93 -5.17 2.49
CA ALA A 187 17.95 -5.87 1.68
C ALA A 187 17.63 -5.87 0.17
N LEU A 188 16.38 -5.67 -0.24
CA LEU A 188 16.01 -5.48 -1.65
C LEU A 188 16.45 -4.11 -2.20
N PHE A 189 16.74 -3.15 -1.34
CA PHE A 189 17.16 -1.79 -1.70
C PHE A 189 18.64 -1.51 -1.40
N ASP A 190 19.23 -2.20 -0.44
CA ASP A 190 20.62 -1.96 0.01
C ASP A 190 21.45 -3.24 0.00
N LYS A 191 22.46 -3.26 -0.85
CA LYS A 191 23.43 -4.39 -0.97
C LYS A 191 24.25 -4.64 0.30
N ALA A 192 24.35 -3.66 1.18
CA ALA A 192 25.12 -3.77 2.42
C ALA A 192 24.29 -4.39 3.56
N THR A 193 22.97 -4.38 3.46
CA THR A 193 22.08 -4.91 4.48
C THR A 193 21.90 -6.42 4.30
N PRO A 194 22.31 -7.25 5.27
CA PRO A 194 22.03 -8.68 5.22
C PRO A 194 20.56 -8.92 5.54
N GLY A 195 19.87 -9.70 4.71
CA GLY A 195 18.54 -10.22 5.05
C GLY A 195 18.62 -11.10 6.29
N VAL A 196 17.63 -11.01 7.16
CA VAL A 196 17.60 -11.74 8.44
C VAL A 196 17.12 -13.17 8.23
N ARG A 197 16.03 -13.36 7.49
CA ARG A 197 15.45 -14.68 7.20
C ARG A 197 15.77 -15.17 5.79
N PHE A 198 16.03 -14.25 4.89
CA PHE A 198 16.38 -14.52 3.50
C PHE A 198 17.83 -14.12 3.18
N SER A 199 18.72 -14.38 4.13
CA SER A 199 20.17 -14.17 3.93
C SER A 199 20.69 -14.82 2.64
N SER A 200 20.05 -15.90 2.18
CA SER A 200 20.33 -16.52 0.89
C SER A 200 19.93 -15.65 -0.31
N ILE A 201 18.92 -14.78 -0.20
CA ILE A 201 18.48 -13.94 -1.32
C ILE A 201 19.37 -12.70 -1.45
N SER A 202 19.61 -11.98 -0.38
CA SER A 202 20.56 -10.86 -0.38
C SER A 202 22.01 -11.30 -0.57
N ALA A 203 22.38 -12.47 0.00
CA ALA A 203 23.69 -13.09 -0.20
C ALA A 203 23.83 -13.73 -1.57
N VAL A 204 22.74 -14.14 -2.20
CA VAL A 204 22.76 -14.88 -3.46
C VAL A 204 23.52 -14.15 -4.54
N ARG A 205 23.56 -12.80 -4.52
CA ARG A 205 24.21 -12.11 -5.64
C ARG A 205 24.79 -10.75 -5.35
N LYS A 206 24.74 -10.26 -4.12
CA LYS A 206 25.10 -8.87 -3.83
C LYS A 206 24.31 -7.89 -4.71
N GLU A 207 23.08 -8.22 -5.04
CA GLU A 207 22.18 -7.41 -5.84
C GLU A 207 21.09 -6.80 -4.93
N ALA A 208 20.84 -5.52 -5.09
CA ALA A 208 19.66 -4.86 -4.52
C ALA A 208 18.59 -4.80 -5.61
N ILE A 209 17.82 -5.88 -5.78
CA ILE A 209 16.98 -6.13 -6.95
C ILE A 209 16.01 -4.98 -7.22
N VAL A 210 15.35 -4.46 -6.18
CA VAL A 210 14.37 -3.38 -6.34
C VAL A 210 15.05 -2.04 -6.60
N ALA A 211 16.22 -1.80 -5.98
CA ALA A 211 17.04 -0.63 -6.32
C ALA A 211 17.59 -0.70 -7.76
N ASP A 212 18.00 -1.89 -8.19
CA ASP A 212 18.50 -2.11 -9.56
C ASP A 212 17.36 -2.00 -10.60
N LEU A 213 16.12 -2.32 -10.24
CA LEU A 213 14.92 -2.03 -11.05
C LEU A 213 14.68 -0.52 -11.19
N GLY A 214 15.01 0.25 -10.15
CA GLY A 214 14.99 1.70 -10.19
C GLY A 214 13.63 2.34 -9.92
N ILE A 215 12.69 1.66 -9.26
CA ILE A 215 11.40 2.24 -8.87
C ILE A 215 11.57 3.46 -7.96
N ASN A 216 10.56 4.27 -7.82
CA ASN A 216 10.58 5.48 -6.99
C ASN A 216 9.36 5.64 -6.06
N ALA A 217 8.55 4.60 -5.95
CA ALA A 217 7.51 4.47 -4.93
C ALA A 217 7.40 3.00 -4.51
N LEU A 218 7.36 2.75 -3.21
CA LEU A 218 7.13 1.44 -2.62
C LEU A 218 5.75 1.47 -1.95
N GLU A 219 4.88 0.57 -2.36
CA GLU A 219 3.60 0.29 -1.68
C GLU A 219 3.75 -1.00 -0.89
N LEU A 220 3.61 -0.90 0.44
CA LEU A 220 3.60 -2.06 1.33
C LEU A 220 2.17 -2.43 1.67
N LEU A 221 1.82 -3.71 1.53
CA LEU A 221 0.62 -4.27 2.11
C LEU A 221 0.58 -3.95 3.60
N PRO A 222 -0.59 -4.07 4.28
CA PRO A 222 -0.74 -3.58 5.64
C PRO A 222 0.37 -4.08 6.59
N ILE A 223 1.11 -3.13 7.18
CA ILE A 223 2.21 -3.40 8.12
C ILE A 223 1.86 -3.03 9.56
N ALA A 224 0.62 -2.63 9.82
CA ALA A 224 0.11 -2.53 11.18
C ALA A 224 -0.13 -3.93 11.75
N ASP A 225 0.06 -4.09 13.06
CA ASP A 225 0.01 -5.40 13.71
C ASP A 225 -1.30 -6.13 13.44
N SER A 226 -1.19 -7.35 12.95
CA SER A 226 -2.28 -8.16 12.43
C SER A 226 -2.51 -9.42 13.28
N LYS A 227 -3.77 -9.86 13.31
CA LYS A 227 -4.15 -11.09 13.99
C LYS A 227 -3.50 -12.34 13.40
N TYR A 228 -3.41 -12.40 12.08
CA TYR A 228 -2.92 -13.58 11.37
C TYR A 228 -1.50 -13.37 10.88
N GLN A 229 -0.63 -14.28 11.26
CA GLN A 229 0.77 -14.23 10.92
C GLN A 229 1.07 -14.59 9.46
N ASP A 230 0.24 -15.43 8.84
CA ASP A 230 0.49 -16.05 7.54
C ASP A 230 -0.29 -15.41 6.40
N GLN A 231 -0.85 -14.22 6.64
CA GLN A 231 -1.68 -13.51 5.67
C GLN A 231 -1.08 -12.16 5.29
N TRP A 232 -1.74 -11.49 4.35
CA TRP A 232 -1.32 -10.20 3.80
C TRP A 232 -1.35 -9.00 4.78
N GLY A 233 -1.86 -9.17 6.02
CA GLY A 233 -1.96 -8.10 7.01
C GLY A 233 -3.34 -7.45 7.12
N TYR A 234 -4.35 -7.86 6.35
CA TYR A 234 -5.68 -7.23 6.34
C TYR A 234 -6.55 -7.53 7.57
N SER A 235 -6.04 -8.27 8.54
CA SER A 235 -6.74 -8.54 9.81
C SER A 235 -6.16 -7.68 10.95
N THR A 236 -6.12 -6.37 10.75
CA THR A 236 -5.50 -5.41 11.66
C THR A 236 -6.08 -5.51 13.07
N ALA A 237 -5.19 -5.63 14.06
CA ALA A 237 -5.51 -5.70 15.48
C ALA A 237 -5.02 -4.47 16.26
N HIS A 238 -3.83 -3.95 15.96
CA HIS A 238 -3.25 -2.79 16.63
C HIS A 238 -2.78 -1.75 15.62
N TYR A 239 -3.64 -0.78 15.33
CA TYR A 239 -3.48 0.21 14.25
C TYR A 239 -2.29 1.15 14.39
N PHE A 240 -1.74 1.32 15.60
CA PHE A 240 -0.61 2.22 15.87
C PHE A 240 0.73 1.50 15.94
N ALA A 241 0.71 0.18 16.07
CA ALA A 241 1.91 -0.64 16.20
C ALA A 241 2.31 -1.23 14.85
N PRO A 242 3.59 -1.17 14.45
CA PRO A 242 4.11 -2.04 13.42
C PRO A 242 3.93 -3.51 13.79
N ASP A 243 3.71 -4.36 12.80
CA ASP A 243 3.52 -5.79 13.03
C ASP A 243 4.79 -6.41 13.64
N ALA A 244 4.63 -6.99 14.82
CA ALA A 244 5.72 -7.57 15.59
C ALA A 244 6.43 -8.73 14.88
N ASP A 245 5.77 -9.39 13.91
CA ASP A 245 6.38 -10.47 13.12
C ASP A 245 7.26 -9.92 11.99
N LEU A 246 7.01 -8.70 11.53
CA LEU A 246 7.83 -8.04 10.53
C LEU A 246 9.09 -7.40 11.12
N GLY A 247 9.11 -7.16 12.43
CA GLY A 247 10.26 -6.61 13.13
C GLY A 247 9.93 -5.54 14.16
N SER A 248 10.98 -4.87 14.66
CA SER A 248 10.84 -3.77 15.61
C SER A 248 10.49 -2.46 14.91
N THR A 249 10.05 -1.46 15.68
CA THR A 249 9.88 -0.09 15.18
C THR A 249 11.20 0.47 14.66
N ALA A 250 12.31 0.17 15.31
CA ALA A 250 13.64 0.58 14.86
C ALA A 250 13.97 0.01 13.48
N SER A 251 13.71 -1.28 13.23
CA SER A 251 13.96 -1.88 11.92
C SER A 251 13.06 -1.31 10.81
N LEU A 252 11.83 -0.92 11.13
CA LEU A 252 10.97 -0.18 10.19
C LEU A 252 11.56 1.20 9.86
N VAL A 253 12.07 1.91 10.86
CA VAL A 253 12.72 3.22 10.65
C VAL A 253 13.98 3.08 9.80
N ASP A 254 14.80 2.07 10.03
CA ASP A 254 15.99 1.79 9.22
C ASP A 254 15.63 1.53 7.75
N LEU A 255 14.59 0.74 7.50
CA LEU A 255 14.04 0.55 6.16
C LEU A 255 13.60 1.88 5.54
N ILE A 256 12.80 2.67 6.25
CA ILE A 256 12.28 3.93 5.73
C ILE A 256 13.42 4.90 5.44
N GLN A 257 14.42 5.02 6.30
CA GLN A 257 15.59 5.88 6.08
C GLN A 257 16.42 5.42 4.88
N THR A 258 16.46 4.13 4.61
CA THR A 258 17.15 3.58 3.44
C THR A 258 16.47 3.98 2.14
N ILE A 259 15.13 3.96 2.09
CA ILE A 259 14.39 4.17 0.83
C ILE A 259 14.05 5.65 0.58
N THR A 260 13.74 6.44 1.60
CA THR A 260 13.15 7.79 1.47
C THR A 260 13.99 8.87 0.82
N PRO A 261 15.32 8.78 0.64
CA PRO A 261 16.03 9.78 -0.16
C PRO A 261 15.52 9.91 -1.60
N SER A 262 15.00 8.83 -2.20
CA SER A 262 14.57 8.82 -3.60
C SER A 262 13.25 8.10 -3.86
N THR A 263 12.70 7.41 -2.86
CA THR A 263 11.53 6.54 -3.01
C THR A 263 10.45 6.95 -2.03
N ARG A 264 9.23 7.12 -2.54
CA ARG A 264 8.05 7.39 -1.70
C ARG A 264 7.57 6.10 -1.05
N LEU A 265 7.14 6.20 0.21
CA LEU A 265 6.46 5.10 0.90
C LEU A 265 4.95 5.33 0.86
N ILE A 266 4.24 4.35 0.33
CA ILE A 266 2.78 4.24 0.33
C ILE A 266 2.41 3.08 1.25
N LEU A 267 1.45 3.28 2.13
CA LEU A 267 0.94 2.20 2.98
C LEU A 267 -0.46 1.82 2.59
N ASP A 268 -0.69 0.53 2.50
CA ASP A 268 -2.01 -0.03 2.45
C ASP A 268 -2.66 0.05 3.84
N THR A 269 -3.89 0.55 3.89
CA THR A 269 -4.57 0.89 5.13
C THR A 269 -5.96 0.29 5.17
N VAL A 270 -6.20 -0.56 6.17
CA VAL A 270 -7.48 -1.23 6.38
C VAL A 270 -8.39 -0.37 7.25
N MET A 271 -9.55 0.02 6.73
CA MET A 271 -10.53 0.82 7.46
C MET A 271 -11.94 0.21 7.44
N ALA A 272 -12.17 -0.82 6.63
CA ALA A 272 -13.47 -1.48 6.58
C ALA A 272 -13.68 -2.40 7.78
N PHE A 273 -12.63 -3.10 8.19
CA PHE A 273 -12.66 -4.15 9.21
C PHE A 273 -11.60 -3.95 10.27
N GLY A 274 -11.74 -4.60 11.43
CA GLY A 274 -10.73 -4.62 12.47
C GLY A 274 -10.90 -5.77 13.46
N HIS A 275 -9.79 -6.19 14.03
CA HIS A 275 -9.70 -7.10 15.17
C HIS A 275 -9.14 -6.41 16.40
N ASP A 276 -9.34 -5.11 16.50
CA ASP A 276 -8.76 -4.25 17.53
C ASP A 276 -9.41 -4.47 18.91
N PRO A 277 -8.77 -3.98 19.99
CA PRO A 277 -9.28 -4.14 21.35
C PRO A 277 -10.64 -3.53 21.61
N TYR A 278 -11.14 -2.59 20.79
CA TYR A 278 -12.49 -2.04 20.95
C TYR A 278 -13.59 -3.07 20.65
N ILE A 279 -13.27 -4.18 19.98
CA ILE A 279 -14.18 -5.33 19.86
C ILE A 279 -14.61 -5.82 21.24
N TYR A 280 -13.73 -5.77 22.22
CA TYR A 280 -14.02 -6.21 23.58
C TYR A 280 -14.45 -5.10 24.50
N ALA A 281 -13.94 -3.90 24.33
CA ALA A 281 -14.12 -2.79 25.29
C ALA A 281 -15.31 -1.89 24.97
N ALA A 282 -15.66 -1.72 23.70
CA ALA A 282 -16.68 -0.75 23.29
C ALA A 282 -17.29 -1.11 21.92
N PHE A 283 -17.67 -2.38 21.72
CA PHE A 283 -18.10 -2.91 20.43
C PHE A 283 -19.10 -2.00 19.72
N MET A 284 -20.26 -1.74 20.34
CA MET A 284 -21.34 -1.00 19.70
C MET A 284 -21.05 0.48 19.41
N GLN A 285 -19.95 1.01 19.93
CA GLN A 285 -19.53 2.40 19.68
C GLN A 285 -18.65 2.50 18.42
N PHE A 286 -17.80 1.50 18.20
CA PHE A 286 -16.82 1.47 17.12
C PHE A 286 -17.22 0.52 16.00
N HIS A 287 -17.89 -0.58 16.30
CA HIS A 287 -18.21 -1.65 15.37
C HIS A 287 -19.71 -1.77 15.13
N LEU A 288 -20.05 -2.36 14.01
CA LEU A 288 -21.44 -2.69 13.68
C LEU A 288 -21.56 -4.13 13.22
N VAL A 289 -22.76 -4.67 13.33
CA VAL A 289 -23.18 -5.89 12.63
C VAL A 289 -24.12 -5.44 11.54
N ALA A 290 -23.78 -5.70 10.28
CA ALA A 290 -24.69 -5.48 9.18
C ALA A 290 -25.76 -6.57 9.14
N LEU A 291 -26.95 -6.20 8.68
CA LEU A 291 -28.01 -7.16 8.42
C LEU A 291 -27.58 -8.10 7.29
N ASP A 292 -27.59 -9.39 7.55
CA ASP A 292 -27.30 -10.44 6.58
C ASP A 292 -28.50 -11.38 6.44
N PRO A 293 -29.37 -11.15 5.45
CA PRO A 293 -30.55 -11.98 5.21
C PRO A 293 -30.20 -13.42 4.81
N ASP A 294 -29.03 -13.63 4.25
CA ASP A 294 -28.60 -14.95 3.77
C ASP A 294 -28.10 -15.83 4.93
N HIS A 295 -27.70 -15.23 6.04
CA HIS A 295 -27.25 -15.93 7.23
C HIS A 295 -28.02 -15.49 8.50
N PRO A 296 -29.37 -15.63 8.54
CA PRO A 296 -30.20 -15.11 9.63
C PRO A 296 -29.91 -15.80 10.97
N ASN A 297 -29.30 -16.97 10.95
CA ASN A 297 -28.99 -17.76 12.13
C ASN A 297 -27.60 -17.47 12.72
N ASP A 298 -26.82 -16.58 12.12
CA ASP A 298 -25.56 -16.13 12.71
C ASP A 298 -25.87 -15.49 14.07
N PRO A 299 -25.20 -15.90 15.14
CA PRO A 299 -25.39 -15.35 16.49
C PRO A 299 -25.23 -13.82 16.55
N LEU A 300 -24.48 -13.22 15.64
CA LEU A 300 -24.29 -11.77 15.55
C LEU A 300 -25.51 -11.05 14.98
N GLN A 301 -26.38 -11.73 14.19
CA GLN A 301 -27.53 -11.10 13.56
C GLN A 301 -28.54 -10.50 14.55
N LYS A 302 -28.59 -11.01 15.79
CA LYS A 302 -29.39 -10.41 16.86
C LYS A 302 -28.94 -8.96 17.23
N PHE A 303 -27.76 -8.56 16.84
CA PHE A 303 -27.21 -7.21 17.03
C PHE A 303 -27.20 -6.38 15.73
N ALA A 304 -27.69 -6.94 14.63
CA ALA A 304 -27.71 -6.27 13.35
C ALA A 304 -28.55 -4.99 13.38
N GLU A 305 -28.08 -3.96 12.70
CA GLU A 305 -28.79 -2.70 12.56
C GLU A 305 -29.61 -2.68 11.27
N PRO A 306 -30.96 -2.63 11.34
CA PRO A 306 -31.80 -2.49 10.16
C PRO A 306 -31.55 -1.16 9.46
N GLY A 307 -31.58 -1.16 8.15
CA GLY A 307 -31.47 0.05 7.35
C GLY A 307 -30.10 0.71 7.37
N ASN A 308 -29.07 -0.04 7.72
CA ASN A 308 -27.70 0.39 7.51
C ASN A 308 -27.38 0.22 6.02
N ALA A 309 -27.69 1.27 5.24
CA ALA A 309 -27.61 1.26 3.79
C ALA A 309 -26.17 1.18 3.25
N ASP A 310 -25.19 1.39 4.13
CA ASP A 310 -23.78 1.14 3.82
C ASP A 310 -23.46 -0.32 3.89
N SER A 311 -24.51 -1.00 4.20
CA SER A 311 -24.32 -2.40 4.37
C SER A 311 -23.93 -2.98 3.02
N TYR A 312 -22.89 -3.40 2.99
CA TYR A 312 -22.34 -4.66 2.84
C TYR A 312 -23.26 -5.79 2.37
N THR A 313 -24.53 -5.57 2.26
CA THR A 313 -25.53 -6.58 1.98
C THR A 313 -25.32 -7.32 0.68
N SER A 314 -24.62 -6.74 -0.27
CA SER A 314 -24.31 -7.41 -1.54
C SER A 314 -22.93 -8.06 -1.60
N HIS A 315 -22.02 -7.75 -0.68
CA HIS A 315 -20.62 -8.16 -0.80
C HIS A 315 -20.10 -8.98 0.39
N ASN A 316 -20.84 -9.03 1.50
CA ASN A 316 -20.44 -9.73 2.70
C ASN A 316 -21.33 -10.93 2.98
N GLN A 317 -21.30 -11.83 2.08
CA GLN A 317 -21.90 -13.14 2.27
C GLN A 317 -20.94 -13.99 3.12
N GLY A 318 -21.38 -14.34 4.33
CA GLY A 318 -20.67 -15.22 5.22
C GLY A 318 -20.00 -14.59 6.44
N PRO A 319 -19.34 -15.40 7.27
CA PRO A 319 -18.71 -14.93 8.49
C PRO A 319 -17.61 -13.91 8.15
N ARG A 320 -17.67 -12.73 8.74
CA ARG A 320 -16.81 -11.59 8.43
C ARG A 320 -15.34 -11.79 8.85
N ASN A 321 -15.07 -12.83 9.59
CA ASN A 321 -13.70 -13.21 9.96
C ASN A 321 -12.75 -13.38 8.77
N PRO A 322 -13.14 -14.00 7.65
CA PRO A 322 -12.24 -14.11 6.48
C PRO A 322 -11.88 -12.78 5.85
N TYR A 323 -12.68 -11.72 6.07
CA TYR A 323 -12.46 -10.41 5.49
C TYR A 323 -11.71 -9.41 6.39
N GLY A 324 -11.14 -9.84 7.51
CA GLY A 324 -10.35 -8.97 8.37
C GLY A 324 -11.00 -8.62 9.71
N GLY A 325 -12.21 -9.11 10.02
CA GLY A 325 -12.85 -8.96 11.32
C GLY A 325 -14.15 -8.20 11.31
N SER A 326 -14.45 -7.56 12.44
CA SER A 326 -15.70 -6.80 12.62
C SER A 326 -15.65 -5.48 11.87
N LEU A 327 -16.81 -5.10 11.31
CA LEU A 327 -16.97 -3.84 10.60
C LEU A 327 -16.83 -2.63 11.50
N TRP A 328 -16.16 -1.59 11.03
CA TRP A 328 -16.20 -0.28 11.66
C TRP A 328 -17.52 0.44 11.42
N ARG A 329 -17.93 1.27 12.37
CA ARG A 329 -19.14 2.08 12.30
C ARG A 329 -18.83 3.49 11.85
N TYR A 330 -19.40 3.97 10.75
CA TYR A 330 -19.12 5.28 10.19
C TYR A 330 -20.29 6.25 10.10
N ILE A 331 -21.54 5.82 10.33
CA ILE A 331 -22.73 6.65 10.12
C ILE A 331 -23.32 7.16 11.43
N LYS A 332 -23.66 6.25 12.33
CA LYS A 332 -24.34 6.62 13.57
C LYS A 332 -23.34 6.89 14.70
N ASN A 333 -23.50 8.01 15.38
CA ASN A 333 -22.87 8.22 16.66
C ASN A 333 -23.86 7.81 17.77
N PRO A 334 -23.76 6.60 18.31
CA PRO A 334 -24.75 6.06 19.22
C PRO A 334 -24.75 6.76 20.58
N GLN A 335 -23.67 7.43 20.95
CA GLN A 335 -23.52 8.11 22.24
C GLN A 335 -22.62 9.33 22.14
N GLN A 336 -23.04 10.43 22.80
CA GLN A 336 -22.20 11.60 22.97
C GLN A 336 -21.04 11.30 23.95
N THR A 337 -19.83 11.53 23.54
CA THR A 337 -18.62 11.24 24.30
C THR A 337 -17.53 12.28 24.03
N TYR A 338 -16.47 12.22 24.79
CA TYR A 338 -15.26 13.00 24.59
C TYR A 338 -14.77 12.96 23.13
N ASP A 339 -14.44 14.14 22.59
CA ASP A 339 -13.82 14.27 21.28
C ASP A 339 -12.29 14.14 21.42
N PRO A 340 -11.68 13.06 20.94
CA PRO A 340 -10.26 12.79 21.13
C PRO A 340 -9.35 13.73 20.36
N GLN A 341 -9.84 14.44 19.36
CA GLN A 341 -9.06 15.43 18.63
C GLN A 341 -9.03 16.77 19.36
N THR A 342 -10.19 17.27 19.77
CA THR A 342 -10.34 18.63 20.29
C THR A 342 -10.31 18.72 21.81
N GLY A 343 -10.50 17.61 22.50
CA GLY A 343 -10.66 17.56 23.96
C GLY A 343 -12.03 17.99 24.47
N GLN A 344 -13.00 18.24 23.59
CA GLN A 344 -14.34 18.68 23.97
C GLN A 344 -15.21 17.53 24.48
N ALA A 345 -16.31 17.86 25.15
CA ALA A 345 -17.20 16.87 25.76
C ALA A 345 -18.18 16.22 24.77
N SER A 346 -18.21 16.64 23.53
CA SER A 346 -19.17 16.13 22.53
C SER A 346 -18.51 15.84 21.20
N LEU A 347 -18.42 14.58 20.88
CA LEU A 347 -17.93 14.08 19.59
C LEU A 347 -19.02 14.26 18.52
N LYS A 348 -18.67 14.90 17.40
CA LYS A 348 -19.61 15.19 16.30
C LYS A 348 -19.88 14.02 15.39
N HIS A 349 -18.93 13.09 15.28
CA HIS A 349 -18.96 11.95 14.37
C HIS A 349 -18.85 10.64 15.14
N PRO A 350 -19.12 9.49 14.54
CA PRO A 350 -18.81 8.19 15.13
C PRO A 350 -17.34 8.11 15.61
N PRO A 351 -17.07 7.42 16.72
CA PRO A 351 -15.71 7.31 17.28
C PRO A 351 -14.66 6.83 16.29
N SER A 352 -15.02 5.93 15.37
CA SER A 352 -14.12 5.42 14.32
C SER A 352 -13.49 6.52 13.46
N TRP A 353 -14.21 7.63 13.18
CA TRP A 353 -13.66 8.75 12.42
C TRP A 353 -12.43 9.38 13.12
N SER A 354 -12.50 9.51 14.41
CA SER A 354 -11.40 10.07 15.21
C SER A 354 -10.30 9.04 15.44
N PHE A 355 -10.65 7.77 15.64
CA PHE A 355 -9.68 6.70 15.81
C PHE A 355 -8.78 6.56 14.57
N HIS A 356 -9.38 6.46 13.38
CA HIS A 356 -8.61 6.33 12.14
C HIS A 356 -7.79 7.57 11.82
N ARG A 357 -8.22 8.77 12.20
CA ARG A 357 -7.36 9.96 12.09
C ARG A 357 -6.23 9.99 13.11
N ALA A 358 -6.46 9.46 14.31
CA ALA A 358 -5.42 9.41 15.33
C ALA A 358 -4.21 8.58 14.91
N HIS A 359 -4.41 7.40 14.31
CA HIS A 359 -3.28 6.59 13.88
C HIS A 359 -2.49 7.19 12.71
N LEU A 360 -3.09 8.10 11.91
CA LEU A 360 -2.34 8.85 10.90
C LEU A 360 -1.17 9.66 11.47
N HIS A 361 -1.27 10.12 12.73
CA HIS A 361 -0.16 10.80 13.38
C HIS A 361 1.06 9.87 13.46
N ARG A 362 0.85 8.59 13.77
CA ARG A 362 1.94 7.61 13.80
C ARG A 362 2.55 7.42 12.42
N TRP A 363 1.72 7.12 11.42
CA TRP A 363 2.20 6.76 10.09
C TRP A 363 2.74 7.95 9.30
N LEU A 364 2.08 9.09 9.33
CA LEU A 364 2.49 10.26 8.55
C LEU A 364 3.51 11.16 9.27
N LEU A 365 3.33 11.39 10.59
CA LEU A 365 4.23 12.28 11.31
C LEU A 365 5.49 11.57 11.82
N ASP A 366 5.35 10.39 12.43
CA ASP A 366 6.51 9.70 12.98
C ASP A 366 7.30 8.99 11.89
N PHE A 367 6.63 8.28 10.98
CA PHE A 367 7.28 7.48 9.94
C PHE A 367 7.43 8.16 8.58
N GLY A 368 6.74 9.25 8.33
CA GLY A 368 6.92 10.03 7.09
C GLY A 368 6.32 9.41 5.84
N VAL A 369 5.31 8.58 5.98
CA VAL A 369 4.55 8.03 4.87
C VAL A 369 4.02 9.14 3.98
N SER A 370 4.15 9.00 2.67
CA SER A 370 3.80 10.02 1.66
C SER A 370 2.68 9.60 0.72
N GLY A 371 2.02 8.48 1.00
CA GLY A 371 0.84 8.01 0.28
C GLY A 371 0.12 6.93 1.06
N LEU A 372 -1.16 6.77 0.77
CA LEU A 372 -2.02 5.74 1.36
C LEU A 372 -2.78 5.03 0.23
N ARG A 373 -2.87 3.73 0.29
CA ARG A 373 -3.86 2.94 -0.43
C ARG A 373 -4.93 2.53 0.58
N LEU A 374 -6.19 2.77 0.27
CA LEU A 374 -7.32 2.46 1.13
C LEU A 374 -7.99 1.19 0.64
N ASP A 375 -7.90 0.15 1.46
CA ASP A 375 -8.47 -1.15 1.21
C ASP A 375 -10.00 -1.09 1.20
N SER A 376 -10.59 -1.70 0.19
CA SER A 376 -12.01 -2.03 0.15
C SER A 376 -12.95 -0.88 0.56
N ILE A 377 -12.80 0.29 -0.07
CA ILE A 377 -13.55 1.49 0.32
C ILE A 377 -15.05 1.37 0.08
N ASN A 378 -15.48 0.49 -0.82
CA ASN A 378 -16.88 0.09 -0.96
C ASN A 378 -17.42 -0.49 0.35
N ASN A 379 -16.59 -1.17 1.10
CA ASN A 379 -16.92 -1.75 2.38
C ASN A 379 -16.84 -0.75 3.55
N VAL A 380 -16.13 0.35 3.45
CA VAL A 380 -16.28 1.51 4.35
C VAL A 380 -17.63 2.18 4.13
N ALA A 381 -18.07 2.24 2.88
CA ALA A 381 -19.37 2.72 2.40
C ALA A 381 -19.76 4.13 2.88
N ASN A 382 -18.79 4.92 3.35
CA ASN A 382 -18.97 6.31 3.76
C ASN A 382 -17.93 7.23 3.12
N TYR A 383 -18.24 7.71 1.93
CA TYR A 383 -17.31 8.54 1.16
C TYR A 383 -17.07 9.93 1.78
N ASN A 384 -17.98 10.43 2.63
CA ASN A 384 -17.73 11.64 3.41
C ASN A 384 -16.62 11.40 4.44
N PHE A 385 -16.60 10.24 5.09
CA PHE A 385 -15.50 9.86 5.95
C PHE A 385 -14.19 9.72 5.17
N ILE A 386 -14.19 9.04 4.02
CA ILE A 386 -13.00 8.89 3.17
C ILE A 386 -12.41 10.25 2.80
N LYS A 387 -13.24 11.19 2.35
CA LYS A 387 -12.81 12.56 2.05
C LYS A 387 -12.21 13.24 3.28
N TYR A 388 -12.89 13.16 4.41
CA TYR A 388 -12.43 13.77 5.66
C TYR A 388 -11.11 13.18 6.15
N TYR A 389 -10.92 11.87 6.02
CA TYR A 389 -9.69 11.16 6.33
C TYR A 389 -8.54 11.59 5.40
N LYS A 390 -8.77 11.62 4.09
CA LYS A 390 -7.80 12.09 3.10
C LYS A 390 -7.38 13.55 3.37
N ASP A 391 -8.35 14.44 3.60
CA ASP A 391 -8.07 15.86 3.84
C ASP A 391 -7.25 16.04 5.12
N TYR A 392 -7.48 15.22 6.14
CA TYR A 392 -6.68 15.23 7.36
C TYR A 392 -5.27 14.67 7.14
N ALA A 393 -5.14 13.57 6.42
CA ALA A 393 -3.83 13.02 6.03
C ALA A 393 -3.01 14.04 5.25
N TRP A 394 -3.64 14.78 4.35
CA TRP A 394 -3.02 15.87 3.63
C TRP A 394 -2.50 16.98 4.56
N GLN A 395 -3.28 17.39 5.57
CA GLN A 395 -2.83 18.38 6.56
C GLN A 395 -1.58 17.92 7.33
N LEU A 396 -1.51 16.63 7.67
CA LEU A 396 -0.33 16.05 8.33
C LEU A 396 0.89 16.03 7.40
N HIS A 397 0.71 15.68 6.13
CA HIS A 397 1.77 15.72 5.13
C HIS A 397 2.30 17.15 4.92
N GLN A 398 1.42 18.14 4.80
CA GLN A 398 1.81 19.56 4.73
C GLN A 398 2.59 20.02 5.97
N ALA A 399 2.22 19.54 7.15
CA ALA A 399 2.91 19.87 8.40
C ALA A 399 4.37 19.39 8.43
N ARG A 400 4.72 18.44 7.55
CA ARG A 400 6.09 17.98 7.29
C ARG A 400 6.77 18.67 6.10
N GLY A 401 6.21 19.75 5.58
CA GLY A 401 6.73 20.47 4.42
C GLY A 401 6.42 19.79 3.07
N GLY A 402 5.50 18.84 3.06
CA GLY A 402 5.09 18.13 1.85
C GLY A 402 4.33 19.01 0.86
N SER A 403 4.49 18.75 -0.44
CA SER A 403 3.82 19.45 -1.54
C SER A 403 2.66 18.66 -2.12
N THR A 404 1.70 19.34 -2.74
CA THR A 404 0.41 18.80 -3.21
C THR A 404 0.56 17.61 -4.17
N ASN A 405 1.47 17.72 -5.12
CA ASN A 405 1.68 16.70 -6.14
C ASN A 405 2.61 15.56 -5.70
N LYS A 406 2.96 15.51 -4.40
CA LYS A 406 3.82 14.48 -3.80
C LYS A 406 3.17 13.77 -2.64
N PHE A 407 1.86 13.84 -2.56
CA PHE A 407 1.02 13.05 -1.67
C PHE A 407 -0.12 12.43 -2.46
N ILE A 408 -0.48 11.21 -2.15
CA ILE A 408 -1.54 10.50 -2.86
C ILE A 408 -2.35 9.63 -1.89
N VAL A 409 -3.66 9.61 -2.08
CA VAL A 409 -4.56 8.65 -1.46
C VAL A 409 -5.27 7.91 -2.58
N ILE A 410 -4.96 6.64 -2.69
CA ILE A 410 -5.45 5.70 -3.70
C ILE A 410 -6.60 4.91 -3.06
N GLY A 411 -7.71 4.76 -3.77
CA GLY A 411 -8.80 3.89 -3.32
C GLY A 411 -8.85 2.59 -4.11
N GLU A 412 -9.09 1.50 -3.39
CA GLU A 412 -9.54 0.27 -4.01
C GLU A 412 -11.06 0.26 -4.05
N GLU A 413 -11.61 0.39 -5.25
CA GLU A 413 -13.03 0.23 -5.55
C GLU A 413 -13.14 -0.31 -6.97
N LEU A 414 -13.42 -1.59 -7.09
CA LEU A 414 -13.29 -2.33 -8.35
C LEU A 414 -14.30 -1.91 -9.42
N SER A 415 -15.40 -1.22 -9.05
CA SER A 415 -16.32 -0.60 -10.00
C SER A 415 -15.77 0.73 -10.59
N VAL A 416 -14.68 1.22 -10.05
CA VAL A 416 -13.93 2.41 -10.48
C VAL A 416 -14.82 3.65 -10.65
N PRO A 417 -15.50 4.12 -9.59
CA PRO A 417 -16.42 5.25 -9.66
C PRO A 417 -15.65 6.57 -9.76
N LYS A 418 -15.56 7.16 -10.96
CA LYS A 418 -14.83 8.42 -11.22
C LYS A 418 -15.37 9.60 -10.42
N ASP A 419 -16.61 9.52 -9.93
CA ASP A 419 -17.19 10.54 -9.05
C ASP A 419 -16.38 10.78 -7.77
N LEU A 420 -15.68 9.75 -7.27
CA LEU A 420 -14.80 9.89 -6.12
C LEU A 420 -13.57 10.75 -6.42
N LEU A 421 -13.14 10.80 -7.67
CA LEU A 421 -12.05 11.65 -8.14
C LEU A 421 -12.55 13.09 -8.36
N THR A 422 -13.64 13.26 -9.08
CA THR A 422 -14.20 14.59 -9.41
C THR A 422 -14.72 15.34 -8.19
N SER A 423 -15.23 14.62 -7.18
CA SER A 423 -15.61 15.21 -5.88
C SER A 423 -14.42 15.51 -4.97
N GLY A 424 -13.20 15.11 -5.36
CA GLY A 424 -12.02 15.25 -4.54
C GLY A 424 -12.02 14.33 -3.30
N THR A 425 -12.81 13.27 -3.31
CA THR A 425 -12.84 12.28 -2.23
C THR A 425 -11.55 11.49 -2.19
N LEU A 426 -10.99 11.14 -3.36
CA LEU A 426 -9.72 10.45 -3.53
C LEU A 426 -8.81 11.22 -4.49
N ASN A 427 -7.52 10.88 -4.49
CA ASN A 427 -6.57 11.36 -5.50
C ASN A 427 -6.51 10.41 -6.70
N ALA A 428 -6.58 9.10 -6.47
CA ALA A 428 -6.49 8.08 -7.50
C ALA A 428 -7.33 6.85 -7.14
N LEU A 429 -7.61 6.03 -8.14
CA LEU A 429 -8.23 4.71 -8.02
C LEU A 429 -7.36 3.65 -8.68
N TRP A 430 -7.41 2.44 -8.16
CA TRP A 430 -6.97 1.28 -8.92
C TRP A 430 -7.76 1.19 -10.22
N ASN A 431 -7.05 1.10 -11.36
CA ASN A 431 -7.65 1.03 -12.69
C ASN A 431 -7.88 -0.44 -13.09
N GLU A 432 -8.86 -1.09 -12.45
CA GLU A 432 -9.19 -2.51 -12.70
C GLU A 432 -9.37 -2.83 -14.19
N PRO A 433 -10.05 -2.00 -15.02
CA PRO A 433 -10.19 -2.28 -16.45
C PRO A 433 -8.85 -2.37 -17.19
N PHE A 434 -7.80 -1.67 -16.75
CA PHE A 434 -6.48 -1.75 -17.39
C PHE A 434 -5.94 -3.18 -17.38
N GLN A 435 -6.07 -3.89 -16.26
CA GLN A 435 -5.59 -5.26 -16.08
C GLN A 435 -6.25 -6.22 -17.10
N GLY A 436 -7.56 -6.13 -17.29
CA GLY A 436 -8.26 -6.92 -18.29
C GLY A 436 -7.83 -6.60 -19.72
N ARG A 437 -7.70 -5.31 -20.06
CA ARG A 437 -7.33 -4.84 -21.41
C ARG A 437 -5.92 -5.24 -21.81
N ILE A 438 -4.95 -5.10 -20.90
CA ILE A 438 -3.57 -5.44 -21.22
C ILE A 438 -3.40 -6.96 -21.40
N ARG A 439 -4.05 -7.76 -20.56
CA ARG A 439 -4.05 -9.23 -20.71
C ARG A 439 -4.69 -9.67 -22.00
N ALA A 440 -5.84 -9.10 -22.37
CA ALA A 440 -6.49 -9.39 -23.64
C ALA A 440 -5.58 -8.98 -24.83
N ALA A 441 -5.02 -7.76 -24.81
CA ALA A 441 -4.19 -7.26 -25.90
C ALA A 441 -2.97 -8.15 -26.19
N ILE A 442 -2.26 -8.62 -25.17
CA ILE A 442 -1.06 -9.46 -25.33
C ILE A 442 -1.34 -10.90 -25.78
N VAL A 443 -2.60 -11.32 -25.79
CA VAL A 443 -3.03 -12.57 -26.44
C VAL A 443 -3.78 -12.32 -27.76
N GLY A 444 -3.88 -11.05 -28.15
CA GLY A 444 -4.48 -10.66 -29.41
C GLY A 444 -6.01 -10.56 -29.38
N GLU A 445 -6.59 -10.42 -28.21
CA GLU A 445 -8.03 -10.34 -27.99
C GLU A 445 -8.49 -8.93 -27.63
N ALA A 446 -9.77 -8.68 -27.76
CA ALA A 446 -10.43 -7.46 -27.31
C ALA A 446 -11.02 -7.64 -25.90
N ALA A 447 -11.25 -6.54 -25.18
CA ALA A 447 -11.82 -6.52 -23.85
C ALA A 447 -12.98 -5.54 -23.73
N ASP A 448 -13.77 -5.65 -22.66
CA ASP A 448 -14.83 -4.71 -22.23
C ASP A 448 -15.96 -4.49 -23.28
N GLY A 449 -16.11 -5.41 -24.23
CA GLY A 449 -17.07 -5.27 -25.34
C GLY A 449 -16.61 -4.32 -26.45
N ASP A 450 -15.42 -3.75 -26.34
CA ASP A 450 -14.76 -2.95 -27.39
C ASP A 450 -14.22 -3.83 -28.52
N ASN A 451 -13.86 -3.21 -29.65
CA ASN A 451 -13.01 -3.88 -30.63
C ASN A 451 -11.53 -3.80 -30.18
N PHE A 452 -10.64 -4.53 -30.87
CA PHE A 452 -9.23 -4.60 -30.51
C PHE A 452 -8.55 -3.22 -30.47
N GLU A 453 -8.82 -2.37 -31.46
CA GLU A 453 -8.26 -1.01 -31.50
C GLU A 453 -8.66 -0.20 -30.27
N TRP A 454 -9.93 -0.17 -29.90
CA TRP A 454 -10.41 0.57 -28.74
C TRP A 454 -9.95 -0.04 -27.42
N THR A 455 -9.78 -1.35 -27.33
CA THR A 455 -9.13 -2.00 -26.18
C THR A 455 -7.73 -1.44 -25.97
N VAL A 456 -6.91 -1.35 -27.02
CA VAL A 456 -5.55 -0.81 -26.93
C VAL A 456 -5.57 0.70 -26.67
N ARG A 457 -6.45 1.46 -27.31
CA ARG A 457 -6.56 2.91 -27.09
C ARG A 457 -6.87 3.24 -25.61
N LYS A 458 -7.88 2.61 -25.03
CA LYS A 458 -8.24 2.80 -23.63
C LYS A 458 -7.20 2.24 -22.64
N MET A 459 -6.46 1.20 -23.04
CA MET A 459 -5.32 0.70 -22.28
C MET A 459 -4.18 1.72 -22.22
N VAL A 460 -3.86 2.35 -23.37
CA VAL A 460 -2.75 3.31 -23.44
C VAL A 460 -3.11 4.67 -22.86
N ASP A 461 -4.37 5.08 -22.99
CA ASP A 461 -4.84 6.39 -22.58
C ASP A 461 -6.10 6.29 -21.72
N CYS A 462 -5.91 6.38 -20.41
CA CYS A 462 -7.01 6.29 -19.43
C CYS A 462 -7.99 7.48 -19.55
N THR A 463 -7.61 8.59 -20.19
CA THR A 463 -8.53 9.72 -20.39
C THR A 463 -9.71 9.35 -21.30
N LEU A 464 -9.49 8.40 -22.21
CA LEU A 464 -10.56 7.80 -23.05
C LEU A 464 -11.56 6.96 -22.24
N ASP A 465 -11.25 6.67 -20.99
CA ASP A 465 -12.09 5.92 -20.06
C ASP A 465 -12.63 6.79 -18.92
N GLY A 466 -12.59 8.12 -19.09
CA GLY A 466 -13.23 9.11 -18.21
C GLY A 466 -12.36 9.61 -17.05
N TYR A 467 -11.08 9.29 -16.99
CA TYR A 467 -10.15 10.00 -16.11
C TYR A 467 -9.85 11.40 -16.68
N THR A 468 -9.66 12.38 -15.79
CA THR A 468 -9.35 13.76 -16.17
C THR A 468 -7.87 14.12 -16.04
N ASP A 469 -7.10 13.23 -15.41
CA ASP A 469 -5.66 13.34 -15.15
C ASP A 469 -5.08 11.92 -15.02
N GLY A 470 -3.95 11.66 -15.66
CA GLY A 470 -3.28 10.35 -15.58
C GLY A 470 -2.85 9.99 -14.17
N ALA A 471 -2.55 10.97 -13.30
CA ALA A 471 -2.22 10.69 -11.91
C ALA A 471 -3.42 10.18 -11.07
N GLN A 472 -4.61 10.10 -11.66
CA GLN A 472 -5.81 9.54 -11.02
C GLN A 472 -5.97 8.03 -11.25
N ALA A 473 -5.26 7.44 -12.22
CA ALA A 473 -5.37 6.04 -12.58
C ALA A 473 -4.11 5.27 -12.16
N VAL A 474 -4.25 4.31 -11.23
CA VAL A 474 -3.18 3.37 -10.91
C VAL A 474 -3.35 2.12 -11.76
N ASN A 475 -2.50 1.99 -12.78
CA ASN A 475 -2.52 0.89 -13.72
C ASN A 475 -1.70 -0.30 -13.18
N TYR A 476 -2.14 -1.52 -13.43
CA TYR A 476 -1.39 -2.73 -13.07
C TYR A 476 -1.71 -3.90 -14.01
N ILE A 477 -0.76 -4.82 -14.14
CA ILE A 477 -0.93 -6.08 -14.88
C ILE A 477 -1.39 -7.18 -13.93
N THR A 478 -0.84 -7.16 -12.73
CA THR A 478 -1.11 -8.08 -11.62
C THR A 478 -1.05 -7.27 -10.33
N SER A 479 -1.83 -7.65 -9.33
CA SER A 479 -1.78 -7.19 -7.94
C SER A 479 -1.77 -8.39 -7.02
N HIS A 480 -1.60 -8.17 -5.71
CA HIS A 480 -1.73 -9.23 -4.72
C HIS A 480 -3.09 -9.95 -4.80
N ASP A 481 -4.19 -9.21 -5.11
CA ASP A 481 -5.52 -9.79 -5.27
C ASP A 481 -5.64 -10.64 -6.53
N VAL A 482 -5.04 -10.22 -7.63
CA VAL A 482 -5.04 -11.02 -8.87
C VAL A 482 -4.27 -12.33 -8.64
N GLU A 483 -3.12 -12.28 -7.96
CA GLU A 483 -2.40 -13.49 -7.59
C GLU A 483 -3.20 -14.33 -6.59
N GLY A 484 -3.62 -13.76 -5.47
CA GLY A 484 -4.20 -14.50 -4.36
C GLY A 484 -5.63 -14.98 -4.60
N ASN A 485 -6.49 -14.16 -5.20
CA ASN A 485 -7.90 -14.51 -5.44
C ASN A 485 -8.10 -15.21 -6.78
N ARG A 486 -7.47 -14.69 -7.85
CA ARG A 486 -7.55 -15.29 -9.20
C ARG A 486 -6.50 -16.39 -9.42
N LYS A 487 -5.51 -16.49 -8.53
CA LYS A 487 -4.41 -17.46 -8.54
C LYS A 487 -3.59 -17.40 -9.84
N GLU A 488 -3.27 -16.19 -10.29
CA GLU A 488 -2.67 -16.00 -11.59
C GLU A 488 -1.74 -14.79 -11.69
N ARG A 489 -0.44 -15.02 -11.83
CA ARG A 489 0.55 -14.04 -12.27
C ARG A 489 0.57 -13.90 -13.79
N LEU A 490 1.27 -12.90 -14.35
CA LEU A 490 1.40 -12.73 -15.79
C LEU A 490 1.95 -13.98 -16.48
N TYR A 491 2.98 -14.61 -15.91
CA TYR A 491 3.53 -15.85 -16.44
C TYR A 491 2.48 -16.97 -16.47
N ASN A 492 1.76 -17.17 -15.38
CA ASN A 492 0.73 -18.20 -15.28
C ASN A 492 -0.43 -17.94 -16.26
N PHE A 493 -0.85 -16.68 -16.40
CA PHE A 493 -1.85 -16.28 -17.40
C PHE A 493 -1.42 -16.66 -18.82
N LEU A 494 -0.23 -16.25 -19.24
CA LEU A 494 0.28 -16.56 -20.57
C LEU A 494 0.43 -18.08 -20.79
N SER A 495 0.91 -18.80 -19.78
CA SER A 495 1.04 -20.26 -19.81
C SER A 495 -0.34 -20.93 -19.91
N ASN A 496 -1.32 -20.48 -19.16
CA ASN A 496 -2.70 -21.00 -19.19
C ASN A 496 -3.38 -20.75 -20.54
N CYS A 497 -3.11 -19.62 -21.18
CA CYS A 497 -3.55 -19.34 -22.54
C CYS A 497 -2.82 -20.20 -23.59
N LYS A 498 -1.84 -21.01 -23.20
CA LYS A 498 -1.04 -21.88 -24.10
C LYS A 498 -0.40 -21.13 -25.26
N VAL A 499 0.00 -19.88 -25.01
CA VAL A 499 0.63 -19.06 -26.04
C VAL A 499 2.12 -19.39 -26.14
N SER A 500 2.68 -19.20 -27.33
CA SER A 500 4.12 -19.16 -27.57
C SER A 500 4.70 -17.80 -27.16
N ASP A 501 6.03 -17.72 -27.08
CA ASP A 501 6.76 -16.46 -26.95
C ASP A 501 6.46 -15.65 -25.68
N ILE A 502 6.37 -16.33 -24.53
CA ILE A 502 6.08 -15.69 -23.22
C ILE A 502 7.01 -14.50 -22.99
N GLU A 503 8.32 -14.61 -23.25
CA GLU A 503 9.28 -13.51 -23.09
C GLU A 503 8.88 -12.27 -23.90
N ARG A 504 8.50 -12.45 -25.19
CA ARG A 504 8.12 -11.33 -26.06
C ARG A 504 6.82 -10.69 -25.60
N ARG A 505 5.82 -11.50 -25.26
CA ARG A 505 4.52 -11.01 -24.79
C ARG A 505 4.63 -10.28 -23.45
N ALA A 506 5.48 -10.75 -22.54
CA ALA A 506 5.79 -10.04 -21.31
C ALA A 506 6.46 -8.68 -21.59
N LYS A 507 7.46 -8.63 -22.49
CA LYS A 507 8.10 -7.37 -22.90
C LYS A 507 7.11 -6.42 -23.58
N LEU A 508 6.24 -6.93 -24.45
CA LEU A 508 5.16 -6.16 -25.07
C LEU A 508 4.22 -5.57 -24.00
N ALA A 509 3.81 -6.39 -23.02
CA ALA A 509 2.99 -5.92 -21.90
C ALA A 509 3.66 -4.77 -21.17
N PHE A 510 4.92 -4.92 -20.77
CA PHE A 510 5.65 -3.87 -20.04
C PHE A 510 5.89 -2.61 -20.88
N ALA A 511 6.10 -2.73 -22.18
CA ALA A 511 6.20 -1.56 -23.07
C ALA A 511 4.89 -0.76 -23.09
N CYS A 512 3.75 -1.43 -23.27
CA CYS A 512 2.44 -0.80 -23.21
C CYS A 512 2.19 -0.18 -21.81
N PHE A 513 2.42 -0.94 -20.77
CA PHE A 513 2.14 -0.57 -19.37
C PHE A 513 2.95 0.64 -18.89
N LEU A 514 4.28 0.62 -19.10
CA LEU A 514 5.17 1.69 -18.60
C LEU A 514 5.11 2.96 -19.47
N THR A 515 4.55 2.90 -20.67
CA THR A 515 4.33 4.06 -21.53
C THR A 515 2.89 4.56 -21.54
N ALA A 516 1.95 3.88 -20.91
CA ALA A 516 0.55 4.30 -20.79
C ALA A 516 0.39 5.57 -19.97
N VAL A 517 -0.70 6.29 -20.17
CA VAL A 517 -1.19 7.34 -19.27
C VAL A 517 -1.71 6.66 -18.01
N GLY A 518 -1.24 7.10 -16.86
CA GLY A 518 -1.54 6.51 -15.56
C GLY A 518 -0.28 6.32 -14.72
N ILE A 519 -0.45 5.93 -13.47
CA ILE A 519 0.64 5.59 -12.55
C ILE A 519 0.85 4.07 -12.65
N PRO A 520 1.97 3.58 -13.15
CA PRO A 520 2.22 2.14 -13.20
C PRO A 520 2.53 1.59 -11.80
N MET A 521 1.88 0.47 -11.44
CA MET A 521 2.14 -0.32 -10.24
C MET A 521 2.57 -1.73 -10.63
N ILE A 522 3.82 -2.08 -10.31
CA ILE A 522 4.40 -3.40 -10.55
C ILE A 522 4.22 -4.24 -9.29
N PHE A 523 3.54 -5.36 -9.39
CA PHE A 523 3.50 -6.34 -8.31
C PHE A 523 4.83 -7.09 -8.23
N ALA A 524 5.36 -7.27 -7.02
CA ALA A 524 6.67 -7.87 -6.77
C ALA A 524 6.89 -9.19 -7.51
N GLY A 525 7.97 -9.27 -8.29
CA GLY A 525 8.33 -10.42 -9.12
C GLY A 525 7.85 -10.37 -10.57
N GLU A 526 6.86 -9.51 -10.90
CA GLU A 526 6.39 -9.39 -12.28
C GLU A 526 7.47 -8.82 -13.21
N GLU A 527 8.37 -8.01 -12.71
CA GLU A 527 9.45 -7.37 -13.47
C GLU A 527 10.47 -8.35 -14.07
N PHE A 528 10.50 -9.58 -13.57
CA PHE A 528 11.24 -10.69 -14.20
C PHE A 528 10.32 -11.87 -14.56
N CYS A 529 9.02 -11.64 -14.61
CA CYS A 529 8.01 -12.63 -14.98
C CYS A 529 8.05 -13.86 -14.05
N ASP A 530 8.00 -13.61 -12.72
CA ASP A 530 7.91 -14.69 -11.74
C ASP A 530 6.60 -15.47 -11.92
N GLN A 531 6.57 -16.67 -11.40
CA GLN A 531 5.43 -17.56 -11.50
C GLN A 531 4.93 -17.97 -10.14
N MET A 532 3.65 -18.22 -10.05
CA MET A 532 3.03 -18.83 -8.89
C MET A 532 3.35 -20.32 -8.84
N ASP A 533 3.91 -20.77 -7.74
CA ASP A 533 4.30 -22.16 -7.52
C ASP A 533 3.35 -22.92 -6.60
N LEU A 534 2.72 -22.18 -5.68
CA LEU A 534 1.88 -22.78 -4.65
C LEU A 534 0.40 -22.53 -4.98
N ASP A 535 -0.41 -23.57 -4.79
CA ASP A 535 -1.85 -23.38 -4.68
C ASP A 535 -2.13 -22.86 -3.26
N ILE A 536 -2.04 -21.52 -3.12
CA ILE A 536 -2.21 -20.86 -1.86
C ILE A 536 -3.69 -20.79 -1.47
N SER A 537 -3.97 -20.99 -0.21
CA SER A 537 -5.28 -20.72 0.36
C SER A 537 -5.52 -19.20 0.45
N GLU A 538 -6.74 -18.82 0.74
CA GLU A 538 -7.16 -17.42 0.78
C GLU A 538 -6.18 -16.51 1.54
N LYS A 539 -5.88 -15.34 0.96
CA LYS A 539 -5.12 -14.23 1.56
C LYS A 539 -3.69 -14.56 2.00
N GLN A 540 -3.09 -15.53 1.37
CA GLN A 540 -1.66 -15.83 1.51
C GLN A 540 -0.92 -15.39 0.27
N SER A 541 0.29 -14.88 0.43
CA SER A 541 1.17 -14.58 -0.68
C SER A 541 1.90 -15.83 -1.13
N ASP A 542 1.90 -16.10 -2.44
CA ASP A 542 2.90 -16.99 -3.01
C ASP A 542 4.27 -16.32 -2.87
N PRO A 543 5.30 -17.02 -2.41
CA PRO A 543 6.62 -16.43 -2.25
C PRO A 543 7.18 -15.95 -3.58
N VAL A 544 7.63 -14.69 -3.64
CA VAL A 544 8.41 -14.23 -4.79
C VAL A 544 9.74 -14.97 -4.81
N ASN A 545 10.00 -15.70 -5.88
CA ASN A 545 11.26 -16.40 -6.06
C ASN A 545 12.28 -15.55 -6.82
N TYR A 546 12.94 -14.64 -6.14
CA TYR A 546 13.94 -13.75 -6.72
C TYR A 546 15.14 -14.49 -7.36
N GLU A 547 15.39 -15.76 -7.01
CA GLU A 547 16.44 -16.56 -7.65
C GLU A 547 16.16 -16.81 -9.14
N ARG A 548 14.89 -16.84 -9.54
CA ARG A 548 14.47 -17.01 -10.96
C ARG A 548 14.90 -15.88 -11.86
N LYS A 549 15.12 -14.69 -11.32
CA LYS A 549 15.69 -13.58 -12.11
C LYS A 549 16.96 -14.00 -12.85
N SER A 550 17.67 -15.04 -12.36
CA SER A 550 18.90 -15.55 -12.97
C SER A 550 18.71 -16.40 -14.22
N ASP A 551 17.51 -16.85 -14.51
CA ASP A 551 17.22 -17.49 -15.78
C ASP A 551 17.50 -16.49 -16.91
N ASP A 552 18.22 -16.91 -17.95
CA ASP A 552 18.68 -16.00 -19.02
C ASP A 552 17.56 -15.15 -19.61
N TRP A 553 16.41 -15.75 -19.91
CA TRP A 553 15.28 -15.02 -20.48
C TRP A 553 14.63 -14.06 -19.46
N ARG A 554 14.57 -14.43 -18.18
CA ARG A 554 14.04 -13.60 -17.11
C ARG A 554 14.95 -12.43 -16.80
N THR A 555 16.25 -12.63 -16.81
CA THR A 555 17.26 -11.55 -16.78
C THR A 555 17.03 -10.56 -17.93
N ARG A 556 16.75 -11.04 -19.16
CA ARG A 556 16.44 -10.16 -20.30
C ARG A 556 15.13 -9.39 -20.09
N VAL A 557 14.10 -10.01 -19.51
CA VAL A 557 12.84 -9.31 -19.17
C VAL A 557 13.13 -8.24 -18.11
N PHE A 558 13.82 -8.58 -17.02
CA PHE A 558 14.18 -7.63 -15.97
C PHE A 558 14.92 -6.40 -16.49
N ASN A 559 15.96 -6.62 -17.30
CA ASN A 559 16.75 -5.52 -17.87
C ASN A 559 15.91 -4.65 -18.82
N TYR A 560 14.99 -5.26 -19.56
CA TYR A 560 14.05 -4.54 -20.41
C TYR A 560 13.10 -3.67 -19.56
N VAL A 561 12.54 -4.22 -18.51
CA VAL A 561 11.64 -3.51 -17.60
C VAL A 561 12.39 -2.38 -16.88
N ALA A 562 13.59 -2.63 -16.35
CA ALA A 562 14.40 -1.61 -15.70
C ALA A 562 14.72 -0.41 -16.63
N THR A 563 15.00 -0.70 -17.92
CA THR A 563 15.20 0.34 -18.93
C THR A 563 13.94 1.20 -19.12
N LEU A 564 12.76 0.58 -19.16
CA LEU A 564 11.50 1.31 -19.30
C LEU A 564 11.09 2.03 -18.02
N VAL A 565 11.40 1.51 -16.85
CA VAL A 565 11.22 2.18 -15.55
C VAL A 565 12.07 3.46 -15.51
N ASP A 566 13.33 3.39 -15.94
CA ASP A 566 14.20 4.58 -16.02
C ASP A 566 13.63 5.63 -16.98
N LEU A 567 13.17 5.20 -18.16
CA LEU A 567 12.50 6.09 -19.11
C LEU A 567 11.23 6.72 -18.51
N ARG A 568 10.36 5.90 -17.90
CA ARG A 568 9.09 6.35 -17.30
C ARG A 568 9.30 7.40 -16.23
N LYS A 569 10.27 7.17 -15.37
CA LYS A 569 10.59 8.01 -14.22
C LYS A 569 11.19 9.35 -14.62
N ASN A 570 12.02 9.37 -15.66
CA ASN A 570 12.88 10.50 -15.97
C ASN A 570 12.46 11.28 -17.23
N CYS A 571 11.77 10.65 -18.19
CA CYS A 571 11.36 11.31 -19.42
C CYS A 571 10.10 12.14 -19.21
N PRO A 572 10.15 13.49 -19.35
CA PRO A 572 9.00 14.36 -19.14
C PRO A 572 7.78 14.02 -20.03
N ALA A 573 8.02 13.49 -21.22
CA ALA A 573 6.95 13.10 -22.15
C ALA A 573 6.03 12.00 -21.60
N LEU A 574 6.50 11.19 -20.66
CA LEU A 574 5.68 10.16 -19.99
C LEU A 574 5.00 10.66 -18.72
N GLY A 575 5.38 11.85 -18.23
CA GLY A 575 4.77 12.49 -17.07
C GLY A 575 3.59 13.41 -17.41
N VAL A 576 3.15 13.44 -18.67
CA VAL A 576 2.00 14.23 -19.15
C VAL A 576 0.96 13.32 -19.77
N ASP A 577 -0.26 13.80 -19.97
CA ASP A 577 -1.37 13.01 -20.51
C ASP A 577 -1.44 13.05 -22.04
N ASP A 578 -0.70 13.97 -22.69
CA ASP A 578 -0.71 14.11 -24.14
C ASP A 578 -0.42 12.78 -24.85
N THR A 579 -1.42 12.27 -25.57
CA THR A 579 -1.35 11.03 -26.29
C THR A 579 -1.98 11.16 -27.67
N SER A 580 -1.33 10.63 -28.68
CA SER A 580 -1.84 10.62 -30.07
C SER A 580 -1.57 9.28 -30.73
N PHE A 581 -2.61 8.66 -31.27
CA PHE A 581 -2.46 7.45 -32.06
C PHE A 581 -2.17 7.80 -33.52
N ILE A 582 -0.97 7.51 -33.98
CA ILE A 582 -0.48 7.93 -35.30
C ILE A 582 -0.60 6.85 -36.38
N HIS A 583 -0.85 5.60 -35.98
CA HIS A 583 -1.00 4.48 -36.88
C HIS A 583 -1.83 3.36 -36.28
N VAL A 584 -2.71 2.79 -37.11
CA VAL A 584 -3.46 1.57 -36.84
C VAL A 584 -3.50 0.76 -38.13
N ASP A 585 -2.96 -0.45 -38.09
CA ASP A 585 -2.99 -1.36 -39.23
C ASP A 585 -3.66 -2.68 -38.84
N GLN A 586 -4.86 -2.88 -39.37
CA GLN A 586 -5.65 -4.09 -39.21
C GLN A 586 -5.76 -4.86 -40.56
N SER A 587 -4.99 -4.46 -41.55
CA SER A 587 -4.99 -5.11 -42.84
C SER A 587 -4.47 -6.54 -42.74
N ARG A 588 -5.06 -7.45 -43.49
CA ARG A 588 -4.65 -8.88 -43.57
C ARG A 588 -4.57 -9.60 -42.21
N GLY A 589 -5.42 -9.20 -41.24
CA GLY A 589 -5.39 -9.74 -39.89
C GLY A 589 -4.31 -9.14 -39.00
N GLY A 590 -3.64 -8.08 -39.44
CA GLY A 590 -2.68 -7.33 -38.62
C GLY A 590 -3.33 -6.66 -37.42
N LYS A 591 -2.56 -6.47 -36.36
CA LYS A 591 -2.91 -5.70 -35.15
C LYS A 591 -1.70 -4.89 -34.72
N ILE A 592 -1.33 -3.94 -35.62
CA ILE A 592 -0.18 -3.07 -35.36
C ILE A 592 -0.70 -1.68 -35.02
N MET A 593 -0.22 -1.15 -33.94
CA MET A 593 -0.59 0.19 -33.48
C MET A 593 0.64 1.00 -33.13
N ALA A 594 0.58 2.31 -33.41
CA ALA A 594 1.60 3.23 -32.96
C ALA A 594 0.98 4.47 -32.30
N TRP A 595 1.58 4.89 -31.21
CA TRP A 595 1.16 6.08 -30.46
C TRP A 595 2.36 6.92 -30.03
N VAL A 596 2.08 8.17 -29.76
CA VAL A 596 3.02 9.20 -29.29
C VAL A 596 2.60 9.67 -27.92
N ARG A 597 3.54 9.78 -27.01
CA ARG A 597 3.36 10.37 -25.68
C ARG A 597 4.18 11.65 -25.59
N GLY A 598 3.51 12.72 -25.14
CA GLY A 598 4.09 14.05 -24.99
C GLY A 598 4.42 14.72 -26.34
N THR A 599 4.65 16.02 -26.29
CA THR A 599 4.93 16.85 -27.48
C THR A 599 6.40 17.27 -27.58
N THR A 600 7.10 17.45 -26.45
CA THR A 600 8.51 17.82 -26.41
C THR A 600 9.38 16.59 -26.16
N ASN A 601 10.31 16.29 -27.07
CA ASN A 601 11.08 15.03 -27.05
C ASN A 601 10.17 13.82 -26.84
N PRO A 602 9.19 13.61 -27.75
CA PRO A 602 8.14 12.64 -27.58
C PRO A 602 8.67 11.21 -27.45
N VAL A 603 7.88 10.37 -26.82
CA VAL A 603 8.08 8.92 -26.84
C VAL A 603 7.12 8.32 -27.85
N VAL A 604 7.64 7.61 -28.83
CA VAL A 604 6.86 6.87 -29.85
C VAL A 604 6.95 5.39 -29.55
N VAL A 605 5.80 4.75 -29.46
CA VAL A 605 5.72 3.29 -29.32
C VAL A 605 5.08 2.72 -30.58
N VAL A 606 5.70 1.68 -31.11
CA VAL A 606 5.14 0.89 -32.22
C VAL A 606 5.03 -0.54 -31.74
N ALA A 607 3.83 -1.09 -31.72
CA ALA A 607 3.54 -2.40 -31.14
C ALA A 607 2.81 -3.31 -32.14
N ASN A 608 3.27 -4.55 -32.22
CA ASN A 608 2.69 -5.63 -33.02
C ASN A 608 2.06 -6.67 -32.07
N PHE A 609 0.75 -6.82 -32.15
CA PHE A 609 -0.04 -7.73 -31.31
C PHE A 609 -0.49 -8.99 -32.07
N THR A 610 0.33 -9.45 -33.01
CA THR A 610 0.04 -10.66 -33.78
C THR A 610 1.20 -11.64 -33.71
N ASP A 611 0.94 -12.88 -34.16
CA ASP A 611 1.92 -13.95 -34.31
C ASP A 611 2.72 -13.89 -35.63
N GLN A 612 2.59 -12.79 -36.37
CA GLN A 612 3.27 -12.58 -37.63
C GLN A 612 4.18 -11.36 -37.58
N ASP A 613 5.36 -11.50 -38.17
CA ASP A 613 6.25 -10.36 -38.35
C ASP A 613 5.64 -9.37 -39.36
N THR A 614 6.00 -8.11 -39.26
CA THR A 614 5.60 -7.10 -40.26
C THR A 614 6.15 -7.48 -41.64
N PRO A 615 5.35 -7.28 -42.70
CA PRO A 615 5.79 -7.68 -44.04
C PRO A 615 6.95 -6.85 -44.56
N GLY A 616 7.95 -7.52 -45.12
CA GLY A 616 9.08 -6.90 -45.81
C GLY A 616 10.20 -6.39 -44.88
N ALA A 617 11.26 -5.85 -45.47
CA ALA A 617 12.43 -5.36 -44.77
C ALA A 617 12.17 -4.02 -44.05
N GLN A 618 11.16 -3.28 -44.45
CA GLN A 618 10.75 -2.02 -43.85
C GLN A 618 9.25 -2.02 -43.59
N TYR A 619 8.85 -1.46 -42.43
CA TYR A 619 7.46 -1.23 -42.10
C TYR A 619 7.22 0.27 -41.84
N PHE A 620 6.42 0.89 -42.68
CA PHE A 620 6.23 2.35 -42.64
C PHE A 620 5.13 2.76 -41.68
N VAL A 621 5.50 3.57 -40.66
CA VAL A 621 4.57 4.22 -39.73
C VAL A 621 4.34 5.67 -40.23
N PRO A 622 3.13 6.02 -40.71
CA PRO A 622 2.81 7.38 -41.10
C PRO A 622 2.80 8.33 -39.92
N ASN A 623 2.79 9.64 -40.17
CA ASN A 623 2.65 10.70 -39.19
C ASN A 623 3.68 10.64 -38.03
N TRP A 624 4.85 10.09 -38.27
CA TRP A 624 5.95 10.07 -37.31
C TRP A 624 6.35 11.50 -36.94
N PRO A 625 6.37 11.88 -35.65
CA PRO A 625 6.73 13.24 -35.23
C PRO A 625 8.20 13.52 -35.55
N ASP A 626 8.50 14.76 -35.97
CA ASP A 626 9.86 15.23 -36.23
C ASP A 626 10.76 14.21 -36.94
N ARG A 627 10.26 13.62 -38.02
CA ARG A 627 10.92 12.53 -38.74
C ARG A 627 12.35 12.88 -39.21
N ASP A 628 12.58 14.14 -39.52
CA ASP A 628 13.86 14.64 -40.03
C ASP A 628 14.94 14.79 -38.95
N ARG A 629 14.59 14.60 -37.69
CA ARG A 629 15.57 14.56 -36.60
C ARG A 629 16.48 13.34 -36.79
N ASN A 630 17.77 13.53 -36.46
CA ASN A 630 18.81 12.51 -36.58
C ASN A 630 19.26 11.93 -35.24
N ASP A 631 18.58 12.29 -34.13
CA ASP A 631 18.92 11.87 -32.79
C ASP A 631 17.91 10.89 -32.16
N TRP A 632 17.05 10.30 -32.96
CA TRP A 632 16.17 9.23 -32.52
C TRP A 632 16.94 8.00 -32.03
N ARG A 633 16.50 7.49 -30.91
CA ARG A 633 17.01 6.25 -30.31
C ARG A 633 15.88 5.26 -30.11
N GLU A 634 16.15 4.01 -30.35
CA GLU A 634 15.34 2.90 -29.86
C GLU A 634 15.86 2.51 -28.47
N ILE A 635 15.02 2.65 -27.45
CA ILE A 635 15.41 2.63 -26.05
C ILE A 635 15.63 1.22 -25.54
N THR A 636 14.78 0.28 -25.92
CA THR A 636 14.80 -1.10 -25.40
C THR A 636 16.03 -1.89 -25.86
N GLN A 637 16.65 -1.49 -26.99
CA GLN A 637 17.90 -2.04 -27.50
C GLN A 637 19.10 -1.08 -27.34
N ASN A 638 18.84 0.09 -26.71
CA ASN A 638 19.85 1.12 -26.45
C ASN A 638 20.69 1.51 -27.68
N ARG A 639 20.06 1.73 -28.83
CA ARG A 639 20.75 2.06 -30.08
C ARG A 639 20.20 3.33 -30.75
N ALA A 640 21.06 3.98 -31.53
CA ALA A 640 20.62 5.05 -32.42
C ALA A 640 19.80 4.47 -33.58
N VAL A 641 18.81 5.23 -34.04
CA VAL A 641 18.05 4.92 -35.25
C VAL A 641 18.65 5.67 -36.42
N PRO A 642 19.15 4.97 -37.44
CA PRO A 642 19.65 5.66 -38.66
C PRO A 642 18.54 6.48 -39.31
N ALA A 643 18.84 7.69 -39.79
CA ALA A 643 17.84 8.61 -40.35
C ALA A 643 16.95 7.99 -41.43
N ALA A 644 17.49 7.12 -42.27
CA ALA A 644 16.73 6.40 -43.29
C ALA A 644 15.70 5.41 -42.73
N TRP A 645 15.82 5.02 -41.44
CA TRP A 645 14.98 4.03 -40.77
C TRP A 645 13.97 4.64 -39.80
N VAL A 646 14.02 5.93 -39.57
CA VAL A 646 13.07 6.62 -38.66
C VAL A 646 11.64 6.42 -39.14
N GLY A 647 10.81 5.75 -38.34
CA GLY A 647 9.43 5.37 -38.66
C GLY A 647 9.31 4.34 -39.78
N LYS A 648 10.36 3.55 -40.00
CA LYS A 648 10.37 2.50 -41.08
C LYS A 648 10.91 1.15 -40.60
N GLU A 649 11.22 1.01 -39.31
CA GLU A 649 11.75 -0.25 -38.81
C GLU A 649 10.68 -1.35 -38.79
N PRO A 650 11.00 -2.56 -39.22
CA PRO A 650 10.08 -3.71 -39.10
C PRO A 650 9.95 -4.13 -37.64
N LEU A 651 8.85 -4.80 -37.30
CA LEU A 651 8.62 -5.44 -36.02
C LEU A 651 8.52 -6.95 -36.19
N MET A 652 9.00 -7.66 -35.22
CA MET A 652 8.72 -9.08 -35.08
C MET A 652 7.31 -9.26 -34.47
N HIS A 653 6.81 -10.47 -34.50
CA HIS A 653 5.59 -10.85 -33.80
C HIS A 653 5.71 -10.61 -32.30
N TRP A 654 4.64 -10.13 -31.68
CA TRP A 654 4.56 -9.81 -30.26
C TRP A 654 5.69 -8.89 -29.78
N GLU A 655 6.04 -7.90 -30.59
CA GLU A 655 7.11 -6.94 -30.28
C GLU A 655 6.56 -5.52 -30.12
N ALA A 656 7.08 -4.79 -29.13
CA ALA A 656 7.00 -3.34 -29.12
C ALA A 656 8.40 -2.73 -29.17
N LYS A 657 8.54 -1.66 -29.94
CA LYS A 657 9.73 -0.79 -29.97
C LYS A 657 9.38 0.58 -29.42
N VAL A 658 10.27 1.12 -28.60
CA VAL A 658 10.08 2.39 -27.91
C VAL A 658 11.16 3.37 -28.32
N TYR A 659 10.74 4.48 -28.91
CA TYR A 659 11.65 5.46 -29.49
C TYR A 659 11.50 6.82 -28.80
N THR A 660 12.62 7.54 -28.63
CA THR A 660 12.61 8.94 -28.20
C THR A 660 13.87 9.67 -28.66
N CYS A 661 13.80 11.00 -28.70
CA CYS A 661 14.97 11.89 -28.82
C CYS A 661 15.42 12.40 -27.43
N TRP A 662 14.74 12.06 -26.37
CA TRP A 662 15.12 12.43 -25.02
C TRP A 662 16.44 11.73 -24.61
N LYS A 663 17.29 12.50 -23.89
CA LYS A 663 18.57 11.97 -23.35
C LYS A 663 18.61 12.24 -21.85
N ALA A 664 18.98 11.26 -21.07
CA ALA A 664 19.22 11.42 -19.65
C ALA A 664 20.31 12.49 -19.42
N GLY A 665 20.07 13.42 -18.49
CA GLY A 665 21.03 14.49 -18.16
C GLY A 665 20.92 15.77 -19.00
N ALA A 666 20.05 15.85 -20.02
CA ALA A 666 19.74 17.10 -20.68
C ALA A 666 18.74 17.90 -19.84
N VAL A 667 19.23 18.60 -18.85
CA VAL A 667 18.44 19.65 -18.15
C VAL A 667 18.11 20.72 -19.18
N ASN A 668 16.83 20.99 -19.42
CA ASN A 668 16.38 22.10 -20.26
C ASN A 668 16.96 23.42 -19.73
N GLY A 669 18.00 23.91 -20.37
CA GLY A 669 18.52 25.26 -20.17
C GLY A 669 17.53 26.30 -20.69
N GLN A 670 16.48 26.57 -19.97
CA GLN A 670 15.79 27.85 -20.08
C GLN A 670 16.46 28.82 -19.11
N THR A 671 17.50 29.48 -19.60
CA THR A 671 17.94 30.76 -19.06
C THR A 671 16.82 31.79 -19.27
N ASN A 672 16.11 32.11 -18.20
CA ASN A 672 15.36 33.35 -18.15
C ASN A 672 16.35 34.51 -18.20
N GLY A 673 16.61 34.96 -19.39
CA GLY A 673 17.26 36.26 -19.63
C GLY A 673 16.34 37.38 -19.18
N VAL A 674 16.50 37.84 -17.95
CA VAL A 674 16.00 39.14 -17.55
C VAL A 674 17.09 40.17 -17.90
N ASN A 675 17.04 40.67 -19.11
CA ASN A 675 17.58 41.99 -19.43
C ASN A 675 16.51 43.02 -19.07
N GLY A 676 16.77 43.80 -18.07
CA GLY A 676 15.96 44.94 -17.67
C GLY A 676 16.83 46.03 -17.09
N THR A 677 17.64 46.68 -17.97
CA THR A 677 18.11 48.04 -17.71
C THR A 677 16.97 48.98 -18.02
N HIS A 678 16.53 49.73 -17.04
CA HIS A 678 16.09 51.12 -17.27
C HIS A 678 16.31 51.94 -16.02
N SER A 679 17.19 52.88 -16.19
CA SER A 679 17.38 54.12 -15.45
C SER A 679 16.13 55.04 -15.49
N GLY A 680 15.81 55.68 -14.38
CA GLY A 680 14.84 56.75 -14.25
C GLY A 680 14.46 56.96 -12.79
#